data_fd072bce90cf1786549c24b494a68692
#
_entry.id   fd072bce90cf1786549c24b494a68692
#
_cell.length_a   1.000
_cell.length_b   1.000
_cell.length_c   1.000
_cell.angle_alpha   90.00
_cell.angle_beta   90.00
_cell.angle_gamma   90.00
#
_symmetry.space_group_name_H-M   'P 1'
#
loop_
_entity.id
_entity.type
_entity.pdbx_description
1 polymer ?
#
loop_
_entity_poly.entity_id
_entity_poly.type
_entity_poly.pdbx_seq_one_letter_code
_entity_poly.pdbx_strand_id
1 'polypeptide(L)'
;MKSLLCFLLSFSSLLAFSPDLRVIVPRGGQKGTEVKVTFSGDRLFEPQEVIFYQPGIAVKDLAKGKDQRSVKATFVISPDAALGEHSMRLRCKDGVSYMRTFWVGQFPSVIEAKTEDRKNDLNDTFEAPQEISQNVTVHGVALREDADYYRVQAKKGQRLSVEIEGLRLGRLLFDPYVAILDKNRFEIASNDDSALLKRDCATSVIIPEDGAYTILVRESAYEGDPRFDYRLHVGDFPRPMSVFPPAGKPGEKIELTFTGDPTGPIKQAITLPASDFSAHAVSGTSTPSALPIRVSPLAYLNEVEPNESSKAAFPKENLPAAPVAFHGILATEGDVDWFRFEGKKDQNLRIQVFARSIRSPLDSVIAIRSLKTNKAIANNDDQTQGVPDSRLDFKVPEDGHYVINIKDQLGRSGPDFVYRIEIAPREPAISVALRPAERNDSQKYKMISVPRGNRLIVVPGVTRSSIGCELDFTHAGLPAGLKMTAPHVAKNLNEFPVLFEAATDAPLASTLATFTVKDPKSGLTGPFKETIEHVALNNLGVFHSYDTEKIAVAVIDEAPFSLDLFVPPVPLVPKGTIDLKITATKKEGFDEKIRVIIPWKPPGVNAPNSVEIPKGKNEVILTLNANGDAPVGDWMVGVTATAEAKDKLGEIRLSSQLKPLKVGEPFLDLAIEMAATNPGKNTQVIAKFDQLKPFKGEAQLILHALPHGVTAAPMKIKADTKEISIPITVADDASKGKHANLFCQVIISENGHPIAHNLGHGGTLRIDPPPPAPKKKEEPKKPAQVVKKEEPKKAAPKKPLSRLEQLRQNKAQ
;
A
#
# COMPACT_ATOMS: atom_id res chain seq x y z
N MET A 1 64.54 -24.45 -14.63
CA MET A 1 63.19 -24.80 -14.13
C MET A 1 62.53 -23.51 -13.74
N LYS A 2 61.62 -22.98 -14.59
CA LYS A 2 60.90 -21.75 -14.32
C LYS A 2 59.49 -22.16 -13.86
N SER A 3 59.15 -21.92 -12.58
CA SER A 3 57.79 -22.08 -12.03
C SER A 3 56.90 -20.97 -12.54
N LEU A 4 55.92 -21.32 -13.35
CA LEU A 4 54.82 -20.44 -13.78
C LEU A 4 53.75 -20.40 -12.68
N LEU A 5 53.67 -19.27 -11.97
CA LEU A 5 52.66 -19.04 -10.97
C LEU A 5 51.39 -18.54 -11.67
N CYS A 6 50.40 -19.41 -11.90
CA CYS A 6 49.08 -19.04 -12.35
C CYS A 6 48.34 -18.30 -11.22
N PHE A 7 48.18 -16.97 -11.35
CA PHE A 7 47.25 -16.21 -10.59
C PHE A 7 45.82 -16.51 -11.10
N LEU A 8 45.11 -17.37 -10.37
CA LEU A 8 43.67 -17.54 -10.53
C LEU A 8 43.00 -16.30 -9.94
N LEU A 9 42.70 -15.34 -10.82
CA LEU A 9 41.70 -14.28 -10.51
C LEU A 9 40.34 -14.95 -10.38
N SER A 10 39.93 -15.24 -9.13
CA SER A 10 38.55 -15.57 -8.82
C SER A 10 37.69 -14.33 -9.03
N PHE A 11 37.07 -14.22 -10.19
CA PHE A 11 35.93 -13.35 -10.40
C PHE A 11 34.81 -13.87 -9.49
N SER A 12 34.67 -13.34 -8.28
CA SER A 12 33.43 -13.42 -7.54
C SER A 12 32.38 -12.63 -8.30
N SER A 13 31.53 -13.33 -9.05
CA SER A 13 30.32 -12.77 -9.64
C SER A 13 29.47 -12.26 -8.50
N LEU A 14 29.47 -10.94 -8.28
CA LEU A 14 28.56 -10.24 -7.40
C LEU A 14 27.16 -10.37 -8.00
N LEU A 15 26.24 -10.90 -7.23
CA LEU A 15 24.87 -11.20 -7.63
C LEU A 15 23.96 -10.06 -7.18
N ALA A 16 22.97 -9.66 -7.99
CA ALA A 16 22.08 -8.54 -7.75
C ALA A 16 21.18 -8.76 -6.52
N PHE A 17 21.35 -7.97 -5.48
CA PHE A 17 20.60 -8.05 -4.22
C PHE A 17 20.05 -6.70 -3.82
N SER A 18 18.81 -6.63 -3.32
CA SER A 18 18.31 -5.38 -2.77
C SER A 18 18.98 -5.08 -1.44
N PRO A 19 19.67 -3.93 -1.29
CA PRO A 19 20.25 -3.51 -0.03
C PRO A 19 19.15 -3.25 1.01
N ASP A 20 19.34 -3.72 2.23
CA ASP A 20 18.43 -3.51 3.35
C ASP A 20 18.99 -2.39 4.26
N LEU A 21 18.67 -1.15 3.93
CA LEU A 21 19.02 0.00 4.76
C LEU A 21 18.02 0.11 5.92
N ARG A 22 18.51 -0.01 7.16
CA ARG A 22 17.66 0.05 8.36
C ARG A 22 17.65 1.41 9.03
N VAL A 23 18.81 2.04 9.15
CA VAL A 23 18.94 3.31 9.86
C VAL A 23 20.12 4.14 9.35
N ILE A 24 20.03 5.47 9.56
CA ILE A 24 21.08 6.45 9.31
C ILE A 24 21.35 7.15 10.64
N VAL A 25 22.60 7.22 11.06
CA VAL A 25 23.01 7.85 12.32
C VAL A 25 24.11 8.87 12.06
N PRO A 26 23.99 10.13 12.59
CA PRO A 26 22.85 10.67 13.32
C PRO A 26 21.59 10.79 12.46
N ARG A 27 20.43 10.93 13.11
CA ARG A 27 19.11 11.00 12.45
C ARG A 27 18.86 12.33 11.73
N GLY A 28 19.76 13.28 11.90
CA GLY A 28 19.65 14.60 11.30
C GLY A 28 20.88 15.46 11.55
N GLY A 29 20.83 16.70 11.04
CA GLY A 29 21.90 17.68 11.19
C GLY A 29 21.42 19.11 11.02
N GLN A 30 22.28 20.07 11.37
CA GLN A 30 22.01 21.49 11.24
C GLN A 30 22.19 21.94 9.79
N LYS A 31 21.27 22.76 9.27
CA LYS A 31 21.45 23.41 7.96
C LYS A 31 22.74 24.25 7.91
N GLY A 32 23.41 24.30 6.76
CA GLY A 32 24.68 25.02 6.57
C GLY A 32 25.90 24.31 7.14
N THR A 33 25.79 23.04 7.56
CA THR A 33 26.90 22.25 8.14
C THR A 33 27.19 20.96 7.37
N GLU A 34 28.34 20.36 7.67
CA GLU A 34 28.72 19.03 7.22
C GLU A 34 28.50 18.03 8.36
N VAL A 35 27.84 16.92 8.05
CA VAL A 35 27.50 15.87 9.02
C VAL A 35 28.03 14.52 8.53
N LYS A 36 28.91 13.90 9.32
CA LYS A 36 29.34 12.52 9.05
C LYS A 36 28.23 11.57 9.44
N VAL A 37 27.75 10.77 8.49
CA VAL A 37 26.66 9.81 8.67
C VAL A 37 27.16 8.38 8.48
N THR A 38 26.53 7.46 9.21
CA THR A 38 26.70 6.04 9.05
C THR A 38 25.35 5.43 8.70
N PHE A 39 25.28 4.78 7.57
CA PHE A 39 24.15 3.92 7.17
C PHE A 39 24.37 2.54 7.75
N SER A 40 23.38 1.98 8.39
CA SER A 40 23.46 0.63 8.96
C SER A 40 22.30 -0.23 8.44
N GLY A 41 22.61 -1.48 8.15
CA GLY A 41 21.63 -2.42 7.59
C GLY A 41 22.26 -3.75 7.24
N ASP A 42 21.74 -4.42 6.22
CA ASP A 42 22.33 -5.62 5.65
C ASP A 42 22.49 -5.46 4.13
N ARG A 43 23.46 -6.18 3.55
CA ARG A 43 23.70 -6.18 2.10
C ARG A 43 23.99 -4.80 1.51
N LEU A 44 24.69 -3.95 2.24
CA LEU A 44 25.10 -2.63 1.78
C LEU A 44 26.43 -2.72 1.00
N PHE A 45 26.41 -3.51 -0.09
CA PHE A 45 27.59 -3.75 -0.91
C PHE A 45 27.84 -2.61 -1.90
N GLU A 46 29.10 -2.25 -2.08
CA GLU A 46 29.54 -1.30 -3.10
C GLU A 46 28.58 -0.10 -3.28
N PRO A 47 28.48 0.78 -2.27
CA PRO A 47 27.60 1.93 -2.33
C PRO A 47 28.01 2.86 -3.47
N GLN A 48 27.04 3.34 -4.24
CA GLN A 48 27.23 4.14 -5.44
C GLN A 48 26.77 5.58 -5.26
N GLU A 49 25.58 5.77 -4.68
CA GLU A 49 24.98 7.08 -4.47
C GLU A 49 23.89 7.07 -3.42
N VAL A 50 23.56 8.25 -2.90
CA VAL A 50 22.37 8.50 -2.08
C VAL A 50 21.39 9.32 -2.91
N ILE A 51 20.17 8.81 -3.05
CA ILE A 51 19.11 9.42 -3.84
C ILE A 51 18.19 10.18 -2.89
N PHE A 52 18.29 11.50 -2.83
CA PHE A 52 17.37 12.36 -2.07
C PHE A 52 16.15 12.71 -2.91
N TYR A 53 14.97 12.68 -2.29
CA TYR A 53 13.71 13.09 -2.91
C TYR A 53 13.50 14.60 -2.89
N GLN A 54 14.12 15.29 -1.95
CA GLN A 54 14.16 16.76 -1.86
C GLN A 54 15.58 17.28 -2.09
N PRO A 55 15.74 18.49 -2.63
CA PRO A 55 17.03 19.15 -2.75
C PRO A 55 17.55 19.66 -1.39
N GLY A 56 18.79 20.11 -1.34
CA GLY A 56 19.40 20.77 -0.19
C GLY A 56 20.47 19.97 0.54
N ILE A 57 20.70 18.71 0.17
CA ILE A 57 21.79 17.89 0.75
C ILE A 57 22.63 17.31 -0.37
N ALA A 58 23.94 17.57 -0.33
CA ALA A 58 24.93 16.92 -1.17
C ALA A 58 25.70 15.85 -0.38
N VAL A 59 26.28 14.87 -1.08
CA VAL A 59 27.00 13.75 -0.47
C VAL A 59 28.46 13.77 -0.87
N LYS A 60 29.35 13.66 0.13
CA LYS A 60 30.79 13.48 -0.04
C LYS A 60 31.24 12.17 0.62
N ASP A 61 32.40 11.68 0.24
CA ASP A 61 33.10 10.58 0.92
C ASP A 61 32.25 9.32 1.13
N LEU A 62 31.33 9.02 0.16
CA LEU A 62 30.53 7.82 0.22
C LEU A 62 31.44 6.60 0.09
N ALA A 63 31.54 5.82 1.15
CA ALA A 63 32.47 4.71 1.22
C ALA A 63 31.89 3.52 2.01
N LYS A 64 32.32 2.31 1.65
CA LYS A 64 32.08 1.10 2.40
C LYS A 64 32.63 1.25 3.82
N GLY A 65 31.88 0.78 4.82
CA GLY A 65 32.31 0.69 6.21
C GLY A 65 33.20 -0.53 6.49
N LYS A 66 33.22 -0.97 7.73
CA LYS A 66 34.05 -2.14 8.15
C LYS A 66 33.62 -3.44 7.46
N ASP A 67 32.34 -3.59 7.19
CA ASP A 67 31.72 -4.77 6.58
C ASP A 67 30.55 -4.36 5.67
N GLN A 68 29.82 -5.33 5.15
CA GLN A 68 28.66 -5.16 4.30
C GLN A 68 27.38 -4.66 5.02
N ARG A 69 27.50 -4.37 6.32
CA ARG A 69 26.39 -3.86 7.15
C ARG A 69 26.48 -2.36 7.40
N SER A 70 27.56 -1.74 6.96
CA SER A 70 27.74 -0.32 7.17
C SER A 70 28.32 0.39 5.95
N VAL A 71 27.82 1.62 5.73
CA VAL A 71 28.32 2.57 4.74
C VAL A 71 28.51 3.91 5.44
N LYS A 72 29.54 4.65 5.09
CA LYS A 72 29.84 5.98 5.64
C LYS A 72 29.73 7.03 4.55
N ALA A 73 29.29 8.22 4.91
CA ALA A 73 29.29 9.39 4.03
C ALA A 73 29.39 10.68 4.85
N THR A 74 29.64 11.78 4.16
CA THR A 74 29.52 13.12 4.70
C THR A 74 28.38 13.83 3.97
N PHE A 75 27.33 14.24 4.68
CA PHE A 75 26.26 15.07 4.15
C PHE A 75 26.64 16.54 4.29
N VAL A 76 26.60 17.24 3.17
CA VAL A 76 26.78 18.70 3.09
C VAL A 76 25.40 19.32 2.99
N ILE A 77 24.91 19.87 4.08
CA ILE A 77 23.58 20.45 4.18
C ILE A 77 23.63 21.92 3.76
N SER A 78 22.89 22.30 2.73
CA SER A 78 22.83 23.68 2.27
C SER A 78 22.28 24.62 3.37
N PRO A 79 22.73 25.86 3.46
CA PRO A 79 22.10 26.89 4.30
C PRO A 79 20.62 27.12 3.95
N ASP A 80 20.26 26.88 2.68
CA ASP A 80 18.89 27.05 2.17
C ASP A 80 18.08 25.73 2.17
N ALA A 81 18.63 24.65 2.74
CA ALA A 81 17.90 23.40 2.85
C ALA A 81 16.61 23.60 3.65
N ALA A 82 15.52 23.01 3.17
CA ALA A 82 14.25 23.01 3.88
C ALA A 82 14.42 22.31 5.24
N LEU A 83 13.81 22.87 6.28
CA LEU A 83 13.75 22.23 7.59
C LEU A 83 12.82 21.03 7.55
N GLY A 84 13.12 20.02 8.39
CA GLY A 84 12.29 18.82 8.56
C GLY A 84 12.80 17.63 7.77
N GLU A 85 11.88 16.79 7.32
CA GLU A 85 12.15 15.49 6.70
C GLU A 85 12.78 15.60 5.32
N HIS A 86 13.91 14.92 5.12
CA HIS A 86 14.53 14.63 3.82
C HIS A 86 14.55 13.13 3.60
N SER A 87 13.59 12.64 2.81
CA SER A 87 13.51 11.23 2.46
C SER A 87 14.54 10.85 1.43
N MET A 88 15.15 9.67 1.59
CA MET A 88 16.23 9.21 0.72
C MET A 88 16.31 7.70 0.60
N ARG A 89 17.04 7.24 -0.42
CA ARG A 89 17.43 5.83 -0.63
C ARG A 89 18.94 5.73 -0.85
N LEU A 90 19.52 4.61 -0.46
CA LEU A 90 20.89 4.25 -0.81
C LEU A 90 20.86 3.33 -2.04
N ARG A 91 21.57 3.69 -3.11
CA ARG A 91 21.84 2.79 -4.23
C ARG A 91 23.20 2.15 -4.02
N CYS A 92 23.19 0.82 -4.00
CA CYS A 92 24.36 -0.01 -4.15
C CYS A 92 24.47 -0.50 -5.60
N LYS A 93 25.56 -1.15 -5.95
CA LYS A 93 25.80 -1.68 -7.29
C LYS A 93 24.68 -2.65 -7.72
N ASP A 94 24.15 -3.40 -6.80
CA ASP A 94 23.20 -4.50 -6.95
C ASP A 94 21.74 -4.16 -6.64
N GLY A 95 21.42 -2.93 -6.23
CA GLY A 95 20.05 -2.55 -5.94
C GLY A 95 19.88 -1.19 -5.27
N VAL A 96 18.60 -0.85 -5.03
CA VAL A 96 18.17 0.36 -4.32
C VAL A 96 17.47 -0.04 -3.03
N SER A 97 17.83 0.63 -1.92
CA SER A 97 17.27 0.35 -0.60
C SER A 97 15.84 0.83 -0.43
N TYR A 98 15.19 0.40 0.65
CA TYR A 98 14.00 1.05 1.18
C TYR A 98 14.28 2.52 1.50
N MET A 99 13.21 3.32 1.50
CA MET A 99 13.30 4.74 1.85
C MET A 99 13.55 4.89 3.34
N ARG A 100 14.43 5.84 3.70
CA ARG A 100 14.70 6.26 5.07
C ARG A 100 14.76 7.77 5.14
N THR A 101 14.62 8.31 6.33
CA THR A 101 14.56 9.74 6.59
C THR A 101 15.84 10.24 7.21
N PHE A 102 16.23 11.47 6.84
CA PHE A 102 17.21 12.29 7.51
C PHE A 102 16.59 13.67 7.77
N TRP A 103 16.81 14.25 8.95
CA TRP A 103 16.11 15.46 9.35
C TRP A 103 17.03 16.67 9.41
N VAL A 104 16.70 17.70 8.65
CA VAL A 104 17.42 18.97 8.68
C VAL A 104 16.82 19.85 9.75
N GLY A 105 17.64 20.24 10.72
CA GLY A 105 17.25 21.13 11.80
C GLY A 105 17.93 22.50 11.70
N GLN A 106 17.48 23.43 12.52
CA GLN A 106 18.04 24.78 12.59
C GLN A 106 19.18 24.90 13.61
N PHE A 107 19.16 24.07 14.65
CA PHE A 107 20.05 24.18 15.78
C PHE A 107 21.23 23.22 15.68
N PRO A 108 22.37 23.53 16.33
CA PRO A 108 23.52 22.63 16.44
C PRO A 108 23.11 21.33 17.16
N SER A 109 23.70 20.22 16.69
CA SER A 109 23.45 18.90 17.23
C SER A 109 24.31 18.59 18.44
N VAL A 110 23.69 18.04 19.48
CA VAL A 110 24.33 17.48 20.69
C VAL A 110 23.99 15.99 20.73
N ILE A 111 24.92 15.16 21.08
CA ILE A 111 24.68 13.73 21.26
C ILE A 111 24.46 13.43 22.74
N GLU A 112 23.49 12.60 23.01
CA GLU A 112 23.23 12.06 24.35
C GLU A 112 24.51 11.40 24.94
N ALA A 113 24.79 11.72 26.17
CA ALA A 113 25.98 11.25 26.85
C ALA A 113 25.80 9.79 27.33
N LYS A 114 26.72 8.94 26.90
CA LYS A 114 26.69 7.51 27.25
C LYS A 114 27.95 7.07 27.97
N THR A 115 27.85 5.96 28.70
CA THR A 115 29.03 5.29 29.30
C THR A 115 30.07 4.94 28.24
N GLU A 116 31.32 4.73 28.65
CA GLU A 116 32.43 4.40 27.73
C GLU A 116 32.13 3.17 26.87
N ASP A 117 31.46 2.18 27.43
CA ASP A 117 31.02 0.97 26.73
C ASP A 117 29.73 1.18 25.89
N ARG A 118 29.15 2.38 25.93
CA ARG A 118 27.93 2.80 25.23
C ARG A 118 26.69 1.93 25.52
N LYS A 119 26.63 1.31 26.69
CA LYS A 119 25.52 0.44 27.07
C LYS A 119 24.48 1.13 27.92
N ASN A 120 24.88 2.11 28.72
CA ASN A 120 24.01 2.89 29.60
C ASN A 120 24.14 4.36 29.27
N ASP A 121 23.08 5.08 29.48
CA ASP A 121 23.08 6.54 29.41
C ASP A 121 23.62 7.16 30.71
N LEU A 122 24.08 8.37 30.67
CA LEU A 122 24.63 9.07 31.86
C LEU A 122 23.65 10.07 32.44
N ASN A 123 22.44 10.18 31.85
CA ASN A 123 21.40 11.16 32.18
C ASN A 123 20.08 10.51 32.63
N ASP A 124 20.12 9.28 33.18
CA ASP A 124 18.94 8.49 33.56
C ASP A 124 18.31 8.97 34.88
N THR A 125 18.87 9.96 35.55
CA THR A 125 18.34 10.47 36.82
C THR A 125 18.29 11.99 36.85
N PHE A 126 17.32 12.53 37.57
CA PHE A 126 17.18 13.98 37.76
C PHE A 126 18.40 14.61 38.42
N GLU A 127 19.12 13.87 39.28
CA GLU A 127 20.31 14.31 40.02
C GLU A 127 21.55 14.40 39.14
N ALA A 128 21.60 13.61 38.04
CA ALA A 128 22.73 13.54 37.12
C ALA A 128 22.30 13.83 35.65
N PRO A 129 21.62 14.96 35.37
CA PRO A 129 21.19 15.31 34.04
C PRO A 129 22.38 15.68 33.16
N GLN A 130 22.24 15.49 31.84
CA GLN A 130 23.21 16.07 30.90
C GLN A 130 23.00 17.59 30.78
N GLU A 131 24.05 18.39 31.07
CA GLU A 131 24.01 19.83 30.87
C GLU A 131 24.04 20.18 29.38
N ILE A 132 23.08 21.00 28.93
CA ILE A 132 22.97 21.46 27.55
C ILE A 132 22.82 23.00 27.46
N SER A 133 23.20 23.57 26.35
CA SER A 133 22.90 24.98 26.03
C SER A 133 21.46 25.09 25.47
N GLN A 134 20.93 26.31 25.49
CA GLN A 134 19.71 26.61 24.72
C GLN A 134 19.99 26.63 23.21
N ASN A 135 18.93 26.48 22.42
CA ASN A 135 18.97 26.46 20.96
C ASN A 135 19.84 25.33 20.41
N VAL A 136 19.66 24.14 20.96
CA VAL A 136 20.30 22.90 20.52
C VAL A 136 19.28 21.82 20.11
N THR A 137 19.76 20.85 19.35
CA THR A 137 19.04 19.61 19.07
C THR A 137 19.80 18.44 19.66
N VAL A 138 19.25 17.78 20.66
CA VAL A 138 19.84 16.58 21.25
C VAL A 138 19.39 15.35 20.46
N HIS A 139 20.31 14.45 20.16
CA HIS A 139 20.04 13.15 19.58
C HIS A 139 20.15 12.08 20.66
N GLY A 140 19.06 11.44 21.02
CA GLY A 140 19.00 10.41 22.06
C GLY A 140 18.24 9.15 21.62
N VAL A 141 18.15 8.19 22.54
CA VAL A 141 17.44 6.91 22.34
C VAL A 141 16.74 6.55 23.64
N ALA A 142 15.40 6.46 23.62
CA ALA A 142 14.61 6.05 24.78
C ALA A 142 14.65 4.54 24.95
N LEU A 143 15.43 4.07 25.91
CA LEU A 143 15.55 2.64 26.26
C LEU A 143 14.37 2.21 27.16
N ARG A 144 14.33 0.92 27.47
CA ARG A 144 13.26 0.36 28.31
C ARG A 144 13.39 0.83 29.77
N GLU A 145 12.28 1.28 30.34
CA GLU A 145 12.22 1.83 31.70
C GLU A 145 13.15 3.03 31.91
N ASP A 146 13.46 3.74 30.81
CA ASP A 146 14.42 4.84 30.75
C ASP A 146 13.73 6.19 30.86
N ALA A 147 14.45 7.16 31.40
CA ALA A 147 14.03 8.55 31.50
C ALA A 147 15.24 9.48 31.36
N ASP A 148 15.35 10.13 30.23
CA ASP A 148 16.45 11.02 29.94
C ASP A 148 16.24 12.41 30.52
N TYR A 149 17.24 12.92 31.24
CA TYR A 149 17.21 14.24 31.85
C TYR A 149 18.28 15.16 31.24
N TYR A 150 17.83 16.36 30.77
CA TYR A 150 18.69 17.39 30.21
C TYR A 150 18.50 18.69 30.99
N ARG A 151 19.61 19.31 31.45
CA ARG A 151 19.53 20.55 32.22
C ARG A 151 19.94 21.77 31.40
N VAL A 152 19.12 22.82 31.50
CA VAL A 152 19.34 24.08 30.80
C VAL A 152 19.17 25.26 31.75
N GLN A 153 19.99 26.31 31.61
CA GLN A 153 19.85 27.56 32.35
C GLN A 153 18.87 28.49 31.65
N ALA A 154 17.90 29.07 32.38
CA ALA A 154 16.94 30.00 31.83
C ALA A 154 16.66 31.17 32.81
N LYS A 155 16.25 32.32 32.26
CA LYS A 155 15.97 33.54 33.00
C LYS A 155 14.46 33.75 33.12
N LYS A 156 14.04 34.36 34.21
CA LYS A 156 12.67 34.79 34.46
C LYS A 156 12.12 35.61 33.30
N GLY A 157 10.91 35.27 32.86
CA GLY A 157 10.22 35.90 31.71
C GLY A 157 10.69 35.43 30.36
N GLN A 158 11.72 34.60 30.28
CA GLN A 158 12.18 33.96 29.04
C GLN A 158 11.21 32.83 28.68
N ARG A 159 10.91 32.65 27.38
CA ARG A 159 10.25 31.44 26.88
C ARG A 159 11.23 30.30 26.86
N LEU A 160 10.84 29.12 27.33
CA LEU A 160 11.53 27.87 27.13
C LEU A 160 10.59 26.91 26.41
N SER A 161 11.00 26.49 25.20
CA SER A 161 10.26 25.57 24.33
C SER A 161 11.05 24.28 24.15
N VAL A 162 10.32 23.17 24.12
CA VAL A 162 10.85 21.85 23.81
C VAL A 162 9.96 21.19 22.78
N GLU A 163 10.59 20.48 21.82
CA GLU A 163 9.88 19.71 20.78
C GLU A 163 10.64 18.43 20.50
N ILE A 164 9.94 17.30 20.42
CA ILE A 164 10.50 16.00 20.09
C ILE A 164 10.11 15.61 18.66
N GLU A 165 11.06 15.09 17.92
CA GLU A 165 10.88 14.28 16.71
C GLU A 165 11.25 12.85 17.10
N GLY A 166 10.28 11.97 17.18
CA GLY A 166 10.41 10.56 17.54
C GLY A 166 9.72 9.67 16.52
N LEU A 167 8.40 9.57 16.55
CA LEU A 167 7.60 8.85 15.54
C LEU A 167 7.91 9.33 14.12
N ARG A 168 8.01 10.65 13.93
CA ARG A 168 8.30 11.26 12.63
C ARG A 168 9.68 10.92 12.07
N LEU A 169 10.61 10.42 12.87
CA LEU A 169 11.87 9.88 12.36
C LEU A 169 11.67 8.62 11.51
N GLY A 170 10.48 8.02 11.52
CA GLY A 170 10.08 6.99 10.56
C GLY A 170 10.77 5.64 10.76
N ARG A 171 10.99 5.20 12.00
CA ARG A 171 11.62 3.93 12.32
C ARG A 171 10.69 2.93 12.99
N LEU A 172 10.05 3.35 14.07
CA LEU A 172 9.07 2.57 14.83
C LEU A 172 7.96 3.47 15.37
N LEU A 173 6.89 2.86 15.88
CA LEU A 173 5.88 3.57 16.66
C LEU A 173 6.51 3.88 18.03
N PHE A 174 7.04 5.07 18.15
CA PHE A 174 7.55 5.65 19.39
C PHE A 174 6.56 6.74 19.82
N ASP A 175 6.14 6.71 21.07
CA ASP A 175 5.15 7.60 21.69
C ASP A 175 5.85 8.40 22.82
N PRO A 176 6.52 9.53 22.48
CA PRO A 176 7.34 10.25 23.42
C PRO A 176 6.50 11.12 24.37
N TYR A 177 6.94 11.21 25.61
CA TYR A 177 6.51 12.18 26.61
C TYR A 177 7.64 13.16 26.89
N VAL A 178 7.31 14.45 27.01
CA VAL A 178 8.25 15.50 27.39
C VAL A 178 7.69 16.37 28.51
N ALA A 179 8.55 16.72 29.50
CA ALA A 179 8.22 17.68 30.55
C ALA A 179 9.34 18.67 30.81
N ILE A 180 8.99 19.88 31.23
CA ILE A 180 9.91 20.88 31.78
C ILE A 180 9.71 20.89 33.28
N LEU A 181 10.75 20.56 34.04
CA LEU A 181 10.76 20.44 35.49
C LEU A 181 11.50 21.64 36.12
N ASP A 182 10.98 22.11 37.24
CA ASP A 182 11.68 23.08 38.07
C ASP A 182 12.78 22.41 38.94
N LYS A 183 13.48 23.20 39.76
CA LYS A 183 14.49 22.72 40.71
C LYS A 183 13.99 21.75 41.77
N ASN A 184 12.66 21.71 42.02
CA ASN A 184 12.01 20.81 42.98
C ASN A 184 11.39 19.59 42.32
N ARG A 185 11.65 19.36 41.02
CA ARG A 185 11.08 18.30 40.20
C ARG A 185 9.59 18.44 39.89
N PHE A 186 8.99 19.61 40.10
CA PHE A 186 7.61 19.86 39.68
C PHE A 186 7.57 20.13 38.16
N GLU A 187 6.62 19.49 37.48
CA GLU A 187 6.35 19.77 36.08
C GLU A 187 5.66 21.13 35.96
N ILE A 188 6.32 22.07 35.30
CA ILE A 188 5.76 23.39 34.99
C ILE A 188 5.11 23.43 33.61
N ALA A 189 5.46 22.48 32.73
CA ALA A 189 4.80 22.22 31.46
C ALA A 189 5.12 20.81 31.00
N SER A 190 4.17 20.11 30.38
CA SER A 190 4.37 18.77 29.80
C SER A 190 3.45 18.52 28.62
N ASN A 191 3.77 17.53 27.81
CA ASN A 191 2.96 17.06 26.70
C ASN A 191 3.38 15.64 26.30
N ASP A 192 2.42 14.81 25.86
CA ASP A 192 2.65 13.47 25.33
C ASP A 192 2.20 13.33 23.86
N ASP A 193 1.16 14.02 23.45
CA ASP A 193 0.62 14.01 22.10
C ASP A 193 0.36 15.42 21.58
N SER A 194 0.78 15.71 20.35
CA SER A 194 0.40 16.94 19.68
C SER A 194 -0.18 16.66 18.29
N ALA A 195 -1.40 17.09 18.02
CA ALA A 195 -2.00 16.98 16.70
C ALA A 195 -1.14 17.62 15.61
N LEU A 196 -0.45 18.73 15.93
CA LEU A 196 0.50 19.38 15.04
C LEU A 196 1.64 18.45 14.61
N LEU A 197 2.13 17.63 15.53
CA LEU A 197 3.33 16.79 15.38
C LEU A 197 2.99 15.30 15.19
N LYS A 198 1.75 14.97 14.91
CA LYS A 198 1.18 13.62 14.90
C LYS A 198 1.10 13.07 16.34
N ARG A 199 1.98 12.16 16.73
CA ARG A 199 2.12 11.63 18.09
C ARG A 199 3.40 12.09 18.78
N ASP A 200 4.23 12.86 18.08
CA ASP A 200 5.35 13.53 18.73
C ASP A 200 4.83 14.70 19.59
N CYS A 201 5.59 15.11 20.57
CA CYS A 201 5.15 16.07 21.56
C CYS A 201 5.99 17.35 21.55
N ALA A 202 5.36 18.43 21.99
CA ALA A 202 6.01 19.72 22.21
C ALA A 202 5.31 20.48 23.33
N THR A 203 6.06 21.19 24.14
CA THR A 203 5.52 22.13 25.13
C THR A 203 6.37 23.38 25.25
N SER A 204 5.79 24.43 25.79
CA SER A 204 6.47 25.72 25.94
C SER A 204 5.91 26.48 27.15
N VAL A 205 6.78 27.16 27.88
CA VAL A 205 6.38 27.89 29.10
C VAL A 205 7.18 29.18 29.21
N ILE A 206 6.60 30.19 29.90
CA ILE A 206 7.34 31.36 30.38
C ILE A 206 7.96 31.03 31.72
N ILE A 207 9.29 31.15 31.80
CA ILE A 207 10.07 30.82 32.97
C ILE A 207 9.70 31.73 34.15
N PRO A 208 9.28 31.18 35.31
CA PRO A 208 8.80 31.95 36.43
C PRO A 208 9.92 32.62 37.27
N GLU A 209 11.12 32.02 37.34
CA GLU A 209 12.27 32.55 38.09
C GLU A 209 13.61 32.19 37.41
N ASP A 210 14.68 32.93 37.68
CA ASP A 210 16.01 32.58 37.16
C ASP A 210 16.48 31.24 37.75
N GLY A 211 17.06 30.36 36.91
CA GLY A 211 17.59 29.10 37.40
C GLY A 211 17.78 28.03 36.39
N ALA A 212 18.08 26.82 36.88
CA ALA A 212 18.22 25.63 36.12
C ALA A 212 16.87 24.92 36.00
N TYR A 213 16.52 24.54 34.80
CA TYR A 213 15.34 23.76 34.45
C TYR A 213 15.77 22.44 33.83
N THR A 214 15.07 21.37 34.17
CA THR A 214 15.40 20.04 33.69
C THR A 214 14.32 19.57 32.70
N ILE A 215 14.73 19.13 31.50
CA ILE A 215 13.87 18.55 30.51
C ILE A 215 13.87 17.04 30.71
N LEU A 216 12.70 16.46 30.91
CA LEU A 216 12.48 15.02 30.99
C LEU A 216 11.99 14.53 29.64
N VAL A 217 12.62 13.49 29.08
CA VAL A 217 12.17 12.75 27.92
C VAL A 217 12.03 11.27 28.28
N ARG A 218 10.93 10.64 27.92
CA ARG A 218 10.70 9.22 28.07
C ARG A 218 9.67 8.71 27.07
N GLU A 219 9.54 7.41 26.94
CA GLU A 219 8.37 6.81 26.29
C GLU A 219 7.15 6.89 27.23
N SER A 220 5.95 7.18 26.69
CA SER A 220 4.73 7.40 27.46
C SER A 220 4.39 6.27 28.44
N ALA A 221 4.55 5.00 28.01
CA ALA A 221 4.29 3.81 28.81
C ALA A 221 5.55 3.16 29.42
N TYR A 222 6.72 3.77 29.31
CA TYR A 222 8.03 3.23 29.71
C TYR A 222 8.45 1.93 29.00
N GLU A 223 7.89 1.65 27.81
CA GLU A 223 8.25 0.44 27.08
C GLU A 223 9.66 0.48 26.52
N GLY A 224 10.07 1.55 25.90
CA GLY A 224 11.38 1.81 25.31
C GLY A 224 11.97 0.72 24.40
N ASP A 225 12.82 1.10 23.47
CA ASP A 225 13.49 0.19 22.52
C ASP A 225 14.79 0.84 22.00
N PRO A 226 15.91 0.13 21.78
CA PRO A 226 17.13 0.69 21.19
C PRO A 226 16.93 1.31 19.79
N ARG A 227 15.73 1.21 19.23
CA ARG A 227 15.32 1.80 17.96
C ARG A 227 14.41 3.01 18.15
N PHE A 228 14.10 3.42 19.39
CA PHE A 228 13.34 4.63 19.68
C PHE A 228 14.26 5.84 19.69
N ASP A 229 14.86 6.09 18.53
CA ASP A 229 15.66 7.30 18.32
C ASP A 229 14.77 8.53 18.46
N TYR A 230 15.29 9.60 19.08
CA TYR A 230 14.63 10.90 19.08
C TYR A 230 15.61 12.04 18.79
N ARG A 231 15.02 13.17 18.38
CA ARG A 231 15.67 14.47 18.30
C ARG A 231 14.87 15.44 19.16
N LEU A 232 15.47 15.91 20.23
CA LEU A 232 14.89 16.87 21.15
C LEU A 232 15.44 18.27 20.84
N HIS A 233 14.56 19.18 20.44
CA HIS A 233 14.88 20.60 20.29
C HIS A 233 14.60 21.32 21.61
N VAL A 234 15.57 22.07 22.12
CA VAL A 234 15.47 22.86 23.38
C VAL A 234 15.93 24.27 23.11
N GLY A 235 15.10 25.28 23.41
CA GLY A 235 15.50 26.68 23.21
C GLY A 235 14.38 27.67 23.48
N ASP A 236 14.63 28.93 23.07
CA ASP A 236 13.71 30.05 23.23
C ASP A 236 12.83 30.30 21.97
N PHE A 237 12.80 29.32 21.07
CA PHE A 237 12.04 29.41 19.81
C PHE A 237 10.52 29.47 20.06
N PRO A 238 9.77 30.24 19.26
CA PRO A 238 8.31 30.21 19.29
C PRO A 238 7.75 28.82 19.02
N ARG A 239 6.71 28.42 19.79
CA ARG A 239 6.03 27.14 19.56
C ARG A 239 4.53 27.32 19.45
N PRO A 240 4.02 27.98 18.40
CA PRO A 240 2.59 28.02 18.15
C PRO A 240 2.07 26.63 17.76
N MET A 241 0.82 26.35 18.13
CA MET A 241 0.17 25.06 17.90
C MET A 241 -0.81 25.09 16.74
N SER A 242 -1.35 26.26 16.38
CA SER A 242 -2.24 26.42 15.24
C SER A 242 -2.04 27.76 14.52
N VAL A 243 -2.65 27.90 13.35
CA VAL A 243 -2.59 29.09 12.51
C VAL A 243 -3.94 29.41 11.89
N PHE A 244 -4.37 30.69 11.93
CA PHE A 244 -5.58 31.15 11.27
C PHE A 244 -5.30 32.41 10.43
N PRO A 245 -5.85 32.57 9.20
CA PRO A 245 -6.65 31.56 8.48
C PRO A 245 -5.86 30.31 8.11
N PRO A 246 -6.52 29.13 8.01
CA PRO A 246 -5.84 27.87 7.72
C PRO A 246 -5.49 27.69 6.24
N ALA A 247 -5.89 28.63 5.39
CA ALA A 247 -5.67 28.58 3.97
C ALA A 247 -5.74 29.96 3.31
N GLY A 248 -5.22 30.04 2.06
CA GLY A 248 -5.36 31.22 1.20
C GLY A 248 -5.16 30.84 -0.28
N LYS A 249 -5.28 31.84 -1.18
CA LYS A 249 -5.13 31.65 -2.62
C LYS A 249 -3.66 31.63 -3.06
N PRO A 250 -3.33 30.98 -4.18
CA PRO A 250 -2.00 31.09 -4.78
C PRO A 250 -1.59 32.55 -5.01
N GLY A 251 -0.38 32.91 -4.53
CA GLY A 251 0.17 34.26 -4.66
C GLY A 251 -0.45 35.34 -3.75
N GLU A 252 -1.40 34.96 -2.90
CA GLU A 252 -2.07 35.90 -2.00
C GLU A 252 -1.11 36.40 -0.90
N LYS A 253 -1.20 37.71 -0.61
CA LYS A 253 -0.62 38.28 0.60
C LYS A 253 -1.64 38.19 1.73
N ILE A 254 -1.31 37.46 2.75
CA ILE A 254 -2.22 37.14 3.86
C ILE A 254 -1.54 37.41 5.21
N GLU A 255 -2.28 37.97 6.17
CA GLU A 255 -1.85 38.02 7.57
C GLU A 255 -2.30 36.76 8.27
N LEU A 256 -1.34 36.02 8.81
CA LEU A 256 -1.54 34.84 9.62
C LEU A 256 -1.42 35.16 11.10
N THR A 257 -2.33 34.62 11.90
CA THR A 257 -2.26 34.66 13.35
C THR A 257 -1.92 33.26 13.85
N PHE A 258 -0.74 33.10 14.43
CA PHE A 258 -0.29 31.87 15.08
C PHE A 258 -0.70 31.91 16.55
N THR A 259 -1.36 30.85 17.04
CA THR A 259 -1.85 30.73 18.42
C THR A 259 -1.25 29.53 19.15
N GLY A 260 -1.35 29.51 20.48
CA GLY A 260 -0.80 28.44 21.32
C GLY A 260 0.61 28.67 21.87
N ASP A 261 1.30 29.74 21.46
CA ASP A 261 2.57 30.14 22.07
C ASP A 261 2.32 30.82 23.43
N PRO A 262 3.10 30.54 24.51
CA PRO A 262 2.90 31.11 25.83
C PRO A 262 3.12 32.63 25.89
N THR A 263 3.76 33.22 24.86
CA THR A 263 3.86 34.71 24.78
C THR A 263 2.63 35.38 24.19
N GLY A 264 1.62 34.59 23.77
CA GLY A 264 0.40 35.05 23.12
C GLY A 264 0.43 34.92 21.60
N PRO A 265 -0.61 35.39 20.92
CA PRO A 265 -0.72 35.27 19.45
C PRO A 265 0.40 36.01 18.71
N ILE A 266 0.97 35.36 17.71
CA ILE A 266 2.02 35.95 16.85
C ILE A 266 1.41 36.23 15.48
N LYS A 267 1.48 37.47 15.01
CA LYS A 267 0.99 37.88 13.69
C LYS A 267 2.13 37.99 12.71
N GLN A 268 1.92 37.44 11.50
CA GLN A 268 2.89 37.50 10.41
C GLN A 268 2.22 37.63 9.07
N ALA A 269 2.61 38.63 8.29
CA ALA A 269 2.22 38.76 6.90
C ALA A 269 3.15 37.93 6.02
N ILE A 270 2.57 37.08 5.16
CA ILE A 270 3.30 36.25 4.20
C ILE A 270 2.70 36.37 2.81
N THR A 271 3.47 35.99 1.81
CA THR A 271 2.97 35.77 0.44
C THR A 271 2.96 34.27 0.20
N LEU A 272 1.78 33.71 -0.10
CA LEU A 272 1.65 32.29 -0.41
C LEU A 272 2.29 31.94 -1.76
N PRO A 273 2.71 30.68 -1.97
CA PRO A 273 3.23 30.23 -3.27
C PRO A 273 2.25 30.56 -4.40
N ALA A 274 2.80 30.86 -5.59
CA ALA A 274 2.00 31.17 -6.79
C ALA A 274 1.39 29.92 -7.46
N SER A 275 1.69 28.74 -6.96
CA SER A 275 1.16 27.47 -7.45
C SER A 275 0.14 26.88 -6.46
N ASP A 276 -0.79 26.07 -6.97
CA ASP A 276 -1.75 25.35 -6.15
C ASP A 276 -1.09 24.13 -5.49
N PHE A 277 -1.01 24.17 -4.17
CA PHE A 277 -0.51 23.04 -3.36
C PHE A 277 -1.62 22.55 -2.43
N SER A 278 -1.68 21.22 -2.22
CA SER A 278 -2.61 20.65 -1.26
C SER A 278 -2.34 21.10 0.18
N ALA A 279 -1.06 21.32 0.52
CA ALA A 279 -0.64 21.95 1.76
C ALA A 279 0.70 22.65 1.58
N HIS A 280 0.91 23.75 2.29
CA HIS A 280 2.16 24.48 2.33
C HIS A 280 2.63 24.63 3.77
N ALA A 281 3.88 24.30 4.05
CA ALA A 281 4.46 24.45 5.38
C ALA A 281 4.89 25.89 5.60
N VAL A 282 4.36 26.53 6.62
CA VAL A 282 4.71 27.89 7.01
C VAL A 282 5.44 27.86 8.34
N SER A 283 6.63 28.44 8.37
CA SER A 283 7.35 28.70 9.60
C SER A 283 7.09 30.14 10.02
N GLY A 284 6.30 30.32 11.06
CA GLY A 284 6.00 31.65 11.60
C GLY A 284 7.22 32.36 12.17
N THR A 285 8.21 31.63 12.64
CA THR A 285 9.47 32.11 13.23
C THR A 285 10.34 30.88 13.41
N SER A 286 11.59 30.97 13.70
CA SER A 286 12.60 29.91 13.95
C SER A 286 12.14 28.61 14.65
N THR A 287 10.91 28.14 14.39
CA THR A 287 10.37 26.91 14.97
C THR A 287 10.99 25.68 14.28
N PRO A 288 11.28 24.59 15.02
CA PRO A 288 11.78 23.35 14.44
C PRO A 288 10.84 22.74 13.41
N SER A 289 9.53 22.72 13.70
CA SER A 289 8.49 22.20 12.81
C SER A 289 7.54 23.28 12.34
N ALA A 290 7.34 23.36 11.04
CA ALA A 290 6.42 24.31 10.41
C ALA A 290 4.94 23.89 10.62
N LEU A 291 4.06 24.90 10.61
CA LEU A 291 2.61 24.69 10.59
C LEU A 291 2.12 24.62 9.14
N PRO A 292 1.39 23.57 8.76
CA PRO A 292 0.86 23.48 7.41
C PRO A 292 -0.36 24.40 7.23
N ILE A 293 -0.43 25.09 6.10
CA ILE A 293 -1.62 25.77 5.64
C ILE A 293 -1.95 25.30 4.22
N ARG A 294 -3.22 25.32 3.87
CA ARG A 294 -3.65 24.93 2.55
C ARG A 294 -3.57 26.10 1.57
N VAL A 295 -3.02 25.87 0.37
CA VAL A 295 -3.09 26.81 -0.74
C VAL A 295 -4.10 26.28 -1.75
N SER A 296 -5.13 27.04 -2.06
CA SER A 296 -6.26 26.65 -2.92
C SER A 296 -6.83 27.85 -3.66
N PRO A 297 -7.14 27.74 -4.95
CA PRO A 297 -7.67 28.88 -5.75
C PRO A 297 -9.10 29.29 -5.39
N LEU A 298 -9.78 28.53 -4.53
CA LEU A 298 -11.17 28.78 -4.16
C LEU A 298 -11.33 30.10 -3.40
N ALA A 299 -12.39 30.87 -3.74
CA ALA A 299 -12.86 31.95 -2.91
C ALA A 299 -13.28 31.40 -1.53
N TYR A 300 -13.02 32.16 -0.49
CA TYR A 300 -13.32 31.72 0.87
C TYR A 300 -13.95 32.83 1.71
N LEU A 301 -14.65 32.40 2.75
CA LEU A 301 -15.21 33.26 3.79
C LEU A 301 -14.71 32.75 5.14
N ASN A 302 -14.26 33.67 6.01
CA ASN A 302 -14.02 33.35 7.41
C ASN A 302 -15.37 33.40 8.13
N GLU A 303 -15.59 32.52 9.10
CA GLU A 303 -16.79 32.52 9.92
C GLU A 303 -17.01 33.85 10.63
N VAL A 304 -18.25 34.08 10.97
CA VAL A 304 -18.67 35.20 11.84
C VAL A 304 -19.69 34.66 12.82
N GLU A 305 -19.32 34.71 14.09
CA GLU A 305 -20.15 34.29 15.19
C GLU A 305 -21.26 35.34 15.53
N PRO A 306 -22.42 34.92 16.08
CA PRO A 306 -22.82 33.54 16.41
C PRO A 306 -23.33 32.77 15.15
N ASN A 307 -22.92 31.48 14.98
CA ASN A 307 -23.35 30.67 13.85
C ASN A 307 -23.77 29.22 14.23
N GLU A 308 -24.11 28.93 15.52
CA GLU A 308 -24.29 27.61 16.12
C GLU A 308 -25.59 26.89 15.74
N SER A 309 -26.39 27.43 14.86
CA SER A 309 -27.64 26.81 14.41
C SER A 309 -27.96 27.07 12.96
N SER A 310 -28.83 26.24 12.36
CA SER A 310 -29.27 26.43 10.96
C SER A 310 -29.94 27.79 10.73
N LYS A 311 -30.53 28.41 11.77
CA LYS A 311 -31.12 29.76 11.72
C LYS A 311 -30.07 30.85 11.80
N ALA A 312 -29.02 30.65 12.56
CA ALA A 312 -27.90 31.56 12.73
C ALA A 312 -26.79 31.36 11.67
N ALA A 313 -26.89 30.33 10.88
CA ALA A 313 -25.86 29.93 9.91
C ALA A 313 -25.33 31.08 9.03
N PHE A 314 -24.01 31.14 8.88
CA PHE A 314 -23.28 32.18 8.17
C PHE A 314 -23.03 31.78 6.68
N PRO A 315 -23.05 32.73 5.72
CA PRO A 315 -23.54 34.08 5.82
C PRO A 315 -25.08 34.13 5.82
N LYS A 316 -25.66 35.19 6.41
CA LYS A 316 -27.12 35.37 6.45
C LYS A 316 -27.69 35.91 5.13
N GLU A 317 -26.89 36.71 4.42
CA GLU A 317 -27.21 37.34 3.16
C GLU A 317 -26.10 37.11 2.14
N ASN A 318 -26.37 37.32 0.84
CA ASN A 318 -25.40 37.13 -0.24
C ASN A 318 -24.75 35.74 -0.21
N LEU A 319 -25.60 34.69 -0.17
CA LEU A 319 -25.16 33.32 -0.09
C LEU A 319 -24.21 32.98 -1.25
N PRO A 320 -23.03 32.43 -0.96
CA PRO A 320 -22.10 32.01 -2.00
C PRO A 320 -22.61 30.75 -2.70
N ALA A 321 -22.42 30.71 -4.02
CA ALA A 321 -22.57 29.49 -4.79
C ALA A 321 -21.23 28.72 -4.84
N ALA A 322 -21.29 27.39 -4.99
CA ALA A 322 -20.09 26.61 -5.24
C ALA A 322 -19.46 26.98 -6.62
N PRO A 323 -18.12 27.07 -6.74
CA PRO A 323 -17.11 26.64 -5.74
C PRO A 323 -16.82 27.72 -4.68
N VAL A 324 -16.80 27.32 -3.41
CA VAL A 324 -16.56 28.19 -2.25
C VAL A 324 -15.87 27.41 -1.15
N ALA A 325 -15.18 28.11 -0.27
CA ALA A 325 -14.65 27.54 0.97
C ALA A 325 -15.06 28.38 2.20
N PHE A 326 -15.10 27.73 3.36
CA PHE A 326 -15.32 28.36 4.65
C PHE A 326 -14.17 28.02 5.59
N HIS A 327 -13.74 28.97 6.41
CA HIS A 327 -12.76 28.79 7.47
C HIS A 327 -13.43 29.03 8.81
N GLY A 328 -13.12 28.23 9.81
CA GLY A 328 -13.63 28.41 11.16
C GLY A 328 -12.75 27.79 12.23
N ILE A 329 -13.16 27.98 13.47
CA ILE A 329 -12.54 27.46 14.68
C ILE A 329 -13.65 27.01 15.62
N LEU A 330 -13.75 25.73 15.95
CA LEU A 330 -14.63 25.26 17.02
C LEU A 330 -14.07 25.74 18.37
N ALA A 331 -14.43 26.97 18.75
CA ALA A 331 -13.72 27.69 19.82
C ALA A 331 -14.17 27.30 21.22
N THR A 332 -15.46 27.01 21.44
CA THR A 332 -16.09 26.78 22.74
C THR A 332 -16.63 25.36 22.88
N GLU A 333 -16.73 24.85 24.11
CA GLU A 333 -17.22 23.48 24.36
C GLU A 333 -18.59 23.22 23.75
N GLY A 334 -18.69 22.17 22.97
CA GLY A 334 -19.92 21.80 22.25
C GLY A 334 -20.25 22.65 21.04
N ASP A 335 -19.27 23.40 20.53
CA ASP A 335 -19.39 24.26 19.37
C ASP A 335 -19.80 23.50 18.11
N VAL A 336 -20.67 24.10 17.31
CA VAL A 336 -21.17 23.55 16.05
C VAL A 336 -21.39 24.66 15.04
N ASP A 337 -20.49 24.81 14.11
CA ASP A 337 -20.59 25.88 13.11
C ASP A 337 -21.50 25.53 11.95
N TRP A 338 -22.30 26.48 11.53
CA TRP A 338 -23.24 26.33 10.42
C TRP A 338 -22.99 27.36 9.34
N PHE A 339 -22.84 26.84 8.09
CA PHE A 339 -22.61 27.66 6.90
C PHE A 339 -23.73 27.49 5.89
N ARG A 340 -24.05 28.57 5.14
CA ARG A 340 -25.04 28.57 4.07
C ARG A 340 -24.37 28.68 2.72
N PHE A 341 -24.91 27.95 1.75
CA PHE A 341 -24.49 28.05 0.37
C PHE A 341 -25.69 27.83 -0.58
N GLU A 342 -25.54 28.30 -1.81
CA GLU A 342 -26.51 28.07 -2.89
C GLU A 342 -26.13 26.85 -3.69
N GLY A 343 -27.09 25.94 -3.94
CA GLY A 343 -26.94 24.77 -4.79
C GLY A 343 -27.95 24.76 -5.95
N LYS A 344 -27.50 24.39 -7.14
CA LYS A 344 -28.33 24.17 -8.31
C LYS A 344 -28.61 22.72 -8.53
N LYS A 345 -29.83 22.37 -8.90
CA LYS A 345 -30.27 21.00 -9.18
C LYS A 345 -29.27 20.27 -10.09
N ASP A 346 -29.03 18.99 -9.75
CA ASP A 346 -28.13 18.08 -10.48
C ASP A 346 -26.63 18.43 -10.42
N GLN A 347 -26.23 19.51 -9.75
CA GLN A 347 -24.79 19.72 -9.46
C GLN A 347 -24.24 18.56 -8.63
N ASN A 348 -23.11 18.01 -9.07
CA ASN A 348 -22.35 17.04 -8.30
C ASN A 348 -21.23 17.79 -7.58
N LEU A 349 -21.38 17.97 -6.29
CA LEU A 349 -20.43 18.68 -5.45
C LEU A 349 -19.62 17.70 -4.62
N ARG A 350 -18.36 18.00 -4.44
CA ARG A 350 -17.51 17.41 -3.42
C ARG A 350 -17.36 18.39 -2.28
N ILE A 351 -17.65 17.93 -1.10
CA ILE A 351 -17.47 18.68 0.16
C ILE A 351 -16.34 17.98 0.91
N GLN A 352 -15.29 18.74 1.20
CA GLN A 352 -14.07 18.23 1.84
C GLN A 352 -13.70 19.13 2.99
N VAL A 353 -13.54 18.53 4.16
CA VAL A 353 -12.94 19.19 5.33
C VAL A 353 -11.43 19.02 5.29
N PHE A 354 -10.72 20.04 5.71
CA PHE A 354 -9.30 20.04 5.99
C PHE A 354 -9.11 20.49 7.44
N ALA A 355 -8.85 19.54 8.33
CA ALA A 355 -8.59 19.73 9.73
C ALA A 355 -7.34 18.94 10.16
N ARG A 356 -7.42 17.62 10.28
CA ARG A 356 -6.25 16.77 10.57
C ARG A 356 -5.13 16.90 9.51
N SER A 357 -5.50 17.08 8.26
CA SER A 357 -4.54 17.32 7.17
C SER A 357 -3.75 18.62 7.32
N ILE A 358 -4.30 19.62 8.00
CA ILE A 358 -3.62 20.86 8.41
C ILE A 358 -3.20 20.86 9.89
N ARG A 359 -3.16 19.67 10.52
CA ARG A 359 -2.69 19.46 11.89
C ARG A 359 -3.56 20.04 13.00
N SER A 360 -4.82 20.30 12.75
CA SER A 360 -5.81 20.57 13.81
C SER A 360 -6.14 19.30 14.59
N PRO A 361 -6.44 19.37 15.90
CA PRO A 361 -6.92 18.23 16.69
C PRO A 361 -8.36 17.81 16.36
N LEU A 362 -9.07 18.57 15.55
CA LEU A 362 -10.47 18.34 15.17
C LEU A 362 -10.64 17.00 14.43
N ASP A 363 -11.56 16.19 14.93
CA ASP A 363 -12.10 14.98 14.28
C ASP A 363 -13.48 15.33 13.72
N SER A 364 -13.51 15.71 12.44
CA SER A 364 -14.63 16.43 11.86
C SER A 364 -15.84 15.55 11.57
N VAL A 365 -17.02 16.02 11.93
CA VAL A 365 -18.32 15.46 11.49
C VAL A 365 -19.10 16.55 10.78
N ILE A 366 -19.49 16.29 9.53
CA ILE A 366 -20.31 17.22 8.74
C ILE A 366 -21.68 16.66 8.42
N ALA A 367 -22.69 17.53 8.34
CA ALA A 367 -23.98 17.16 7.81
C ALA A 367 -24.57 18.29 6.95
N ILE A 368 -25.23 17.90 5.84
CA ILE A 368 -25.91 18.82 4.94
C ILE A 368 -27.41 18.72 5.16
N ARG A 369 -28.06 19.89 5.17
CA ARG A 369 -29.52 20.02 5.25
C ARG A 369 -30.06 20.99 4.22
N SER A 370 -31.30 20.78 3.79
CA SER A 370 -32.05 21.80 3.05
C SER A 370 -32.47 22.90 4.02
N LEU A 371 -32.18 24.15 3.72
CA LEU A 371 -32.58 25.29 4.56
C LEU A 371 -34.11 25.42 4.60
N LYS A 372 -34.80 25.05 3.52
CA LYS A 372 -36.25 25.09 3.37
C LYS A 372 -36.97 24.13 4.32
N THR A 373 -36.49 22.90 4.45
CA THR A 373 -37.15 21.83 5.21
C THR A 373 -36.43 21.48 6.51
N ASN A 374 -35.23 21.96 6.71
CA ASN A 374 -34.27 21.57 7.77
C ASN A 374 -34.02 20.05 7.85
N LYS A 375 -34.38 19.30 6.79
CA LYS A 375 -34.17 17.86 6.71
C LYS A 375 -32.72 17.54 6.39
N ALA A 376 -32.13 16.64 7.17
CA ALA A 376 -30.80 16.08 6.85
C ALA A 376 -30.85 15.31 5.53
N ILE A 377 -29.86 15.58 4.65
CA ILE A 377 -29.76 14.97 3.31
C ILE A 377 -28.60 13.99 3.28
N ALA A 378 -27.45 14.39 3.86
CA ALA A 378 -26.24 13.57 3.90
C ALA A 378 -25.36 13.97 5.09
N ASN A 379 -24.55 13.05 5.56
CA ASN A 379 -23.53 13.28 6.59
C ASN A 379 -22.31 12.42 6.32
N ASN A 380 -21.19 12.77 6.95
CA ASN A 380 -19.96 12.00 6.94
C ASN A 380 -19.07 12.44 8.11
N ASP A 381 -18.35 11.47 8.72
CA ASP A 381 -17.38 11.69 9.79
C ASP A 381 -15.94 11.39 9.32
N ASP A 382 -15.72 10.43 8.44
CA ASP A 382 -14.40 10.05 7.94
C ASP A 382 -14.36 9.99 6.42
N GLN A 383 -13.27 10.39 5.81
CA GLN A 383 -13.09 10.16 4.38
C GLN A 383 -12.99 8.67 4.06
N THR A 384 -12.15 7.97 4.81
CA THR A 384 -11.97 6.51 4.82
C THR A 384 -11.38 6.15 6.18
N GLN A 385 -11.41 4.86 6.54
CA GLN A 385 -10.76 4.40 7.78
C GLN A 385 -9.32 4.92 7.90
N GLY A 386 -9.00 5.63 8.96
CA GLY A 386 -7.69 6.22 9.23
C GLY A 386 -7.44 7.59 8.57
N VAL A 387 -8.44 8.19 7.93
CA VAL A 387 -8.40 9.55 7.38
C VAL A 387 -9.59 10.34 7.93
N PRO A 388 -9.45 10.96 9.10
CA PRO A 388 -10.56 11.52 9.88
C PRO A 388 -11.12 12.85 9.34
N ASP A 389 -10.50 13.47 8.32
CA ASP A 389 -11.12 14.63 7.67
C ASP A 389 -12.36 14.20 6.88
N SER A 390 -13.53 14.73 7.21
CA SER A 390 -14.80 14.38 6.57
C SER A 390 -14.79 14.72 5.08
N ARG A 391 -15.33 13.82 4.24
CA ARG A 391 -15.55 14.07 2.82
C ARG A 391 -16.83 13.43 2.33
N LEU A 392 -17.61 14.19 1.58
CA LEU A 392 -18.85 13.69 1.03
C LEU A 392 -19.07 14.18 -0.42
N ASP A 393 -19.53 13.29 -1.28
CA ASP A 393 -20.00 13.61 -2.62
C ASP A 393 -21.52 13.87 -2.55
N PHE A 394 -21.94 15.07 -2.89
CA PHE A 394 -23.33 15.55 -2.76
C PHE A 394 -23.91 15.91 -4.13
N LYS A 395 -24.94 15.16 -4.56
CA LYS A 395 -25.74 15.56 -5.70
C LYS A 395 -26.89 16.45 -5.23
N VAL A 396 -26.92 17.71 -5.68
CA VAL A 396 -27.95 18.69 -5.31
C VAL A 396 -29.32 18.25 -5.84
N PRO A 397 -30.34 18.01 -4.99
CA PRO A 397 -31.62 17.46 -5.44
C PRO A 397 -32.56 18.48 -6.10
N GLU A 398 -32.51 19.74 -5.71
CA GLU A 398 -33.32 20.84 -6.23
C GLU A 398 -32.56 22.17 -6.13
N ASP A 399 -32.96 23.17 -6.92
CA ASP A 399 -32.44 24.53 -6.75
C ASP A 399 -32.82 25.05 -5.37
N GLY A 400 -31.88 25.63 -4.66
CA GLY A 400 -32.19 26.16 -3.35
C GLY A 400 -30.97 26.43 -2.45
N HIS A 401 -31.31 26.78 -1.22
CA HIS A 401 -30.32 27.09 -0.20
C HIS A 401 -30.11 25.88 0.72
N TYR A 402 -28.86 25.60 0.95
CA TYR A 402 -28.41 24.49 1.77
C TYR A 402 -27.58 25.00 2.94
N VAL A 403 -27.62 24.26 4.05
CA VAL A 403 -26.73 24.48 5.17
C VAL A 403 -25.85 23.25 5.40
N ILE A 404 -24.61 23.52 5.72
CA ILE A 404 -23.68 22.52 6.21
C ILE A 404 -23.29 22.88 7.63
N ASN A 405 -23.29 21.89 8.53
CA ASN A 405 -22.71 22.07 9.84
C ASN A 405 -21.47 21.19 10.01
N ILE A 406 -20.57 21.67 10.87
CA ILE A 406 -19.36 20.95 11.29
C ILE A 406 -19.27 20.95 12.81
N LYS A 407 -18.79 19.85 13.37
CA LYS A 407 -18.50 19.67 14.79
C LYS A 407 -17.36 18.67 15.00
N ASP A 408 -16.79 18.62 16.19
CA ASP A 408 -15.90 17.53 16.59
C ASP A 408 -16.69 16.28 16.97
N GLN A 409 -16.18 15.09 16.61
CA GLN A 409 -16.80 13.80 16.89
C GLN A 409 -16.99 13.54 18.39
N LEU A 410 -16.07 14.01 19.23
CA LEU A 410 -16.11 13.88 20.69
C LEU A 410 -16.62 15.13 21.41
N GLY A 411 -17.04 16.18 20.68
CA GLY A 411 -17.48 17.45 21.24
C GLY A 411 -16.36 18.29 21.85
N ARG A 412 -15.11 18.04 21.50
CA ARG A 412 -13.96 18.84 21.94
C ARG A 412 -13.91 20.16 21.16
N SER A 413 -13.18 21.12 21.68
CA SER A 413 -13.05 22.46 21.13
C SER A 413 -11.80 23.15 21.66
N GLY A 414 -11.42 24.26 21.05
CA GLY A 414 -10.29 25.07 21.48
C GLY A 414 -9.77 25.97 20.37
N PRO A 415 -8.84 26.88 20.66
CA PRO A 415 -8.30 27.81 19.66
C PRO A 415 -7.46 27.12 18.57
N ASP A 416 -7.13 25.86 18.74
CA ASP A 416 -6.41 25.00 17.79
C ASP A 416 -7.33 24.09 16.96
N PHE A 417 -8.64 24.07 17.21
CA PHE A 417 -9.64 23.34 16.43
C PHE A 417 -10.01 24.07 15.14
N VAL A 418 -9.00 24.49 14.42
CA VAL A 418 -9.09 25.23 13.16
C VAL A 418 -9.47 24.28 12.03
N TYR A 419 -10.31 24.74 11.10
CA TYR A 419 -10.69 23.96 9.93
C TYR A 419 -10.94 24.81 8.68
N ARG A 420 -10.96 24.13 7.54
CA ARG A 420 -11.46 24.63 6.26
C ARG A 420 -12.43 23.63 5.66
N ILE A 421 -13.58 24.11 5.15
CA ILE A 421 -14.51 23.33 4.34
C ILE A 421 -14.43 23.83 2.90
N GLU A 422 -14.17 22.96 1.96
CA GLU A 422 -14.24 23.26 0.52
C GLU A 422 -15.50 22.62 -0.08
N ILE A 423 -16.31 23.39 -0.78
CA ILE A 423 -17.47 22.95 -1.55
C ILE A 423 -17.19 23.26 -3.02
N ALA A 424 -16.92 22.26 -3.83
CA ALA A 424 -16.53 22.43 -5.22
C ALA A 424 -17.17 21.38 -6.13
N PRO A 425 -17.32 21.64 -7.45
CA PRO A 425 -17.70 20.60 -8.40
C PRO A 425 -16.77 19.38 -8.27
N ARG A 426 -17.36 18.19 -8.42
CA ARG A 426 -16.60 16.94 -8.47
C ARG A 426 -15.94 16.79 -9.84
N GLU A 427 -14.71 17.25 -9.95
CA GLU A 427 -13.95 17.17 -11.19
C GLU A 427 -13.53 15.73 -11.52
N PRO A 428 -13.53 15.36 -12.82
CA PRO A 428 -12.90 14.14 -13.26
C PRO A 428 -11.42 14.13 -12.91
N ALA A 429 -10.95 13.00 -12.37
CA ALA A 429 -9.55 12.85 -12.01
C ALA A 429 -9.04 11.44 -12.33
N ILE A 430 -7.77 11.36 -12.72
CA ILE A 430 -7.06 10.12 -12.92
C ILE A 430 -5.73 10.17 -12.17
N SER A 431 -5.25 9.03 -11.69
CA SER A 431 -3.93 8.91 -11.10
C SER A 431 -3.40 7.49 -11.26
N VAL A 432 -2.10 7.32 -11.07
CA VAL A 432 -1.44 6.01 -11.12
C VAL A 432 -0.51 5.83 -9.93
N ALA A 433 -0.44 4.60 -9.40
CA ALA A 433 0.43 4.22 -8.27
C ALA A 433 0.95 2.80 -8.45
N LEU A 434 2.01 2.42 -7.74
CA LEU A 434 2.39 1.02 -7.62
C LEU A 434 1.54 0.33 -6.55
N ARG A 435 1.04 -0.86 -6.88
CA ARG A 435 0.32 -1.66 -5.88
C ARG A 435 1.27 -2.18 -4.80
N PRO A 436 0.80 -2.33 -3.55
CA PRO A 436 1.53 -3.06 -2.52
C PRO A 436 1.81 -4.50 -2.98
N ALA A 437 3.06 -4.92 -2.91
CA ALA A 437 3.45 -6.28 -3.26
C ALA A 437 3.14 -7.29 -2.14
N GLU A 438 3.24 -6.84 -0.90
CA GLU A 438 2.95 -7.62 0.31
C GLU A 438 2.22 -6.75 1.33
N ARG A 439 1.34 -7.39 2.12
CA ARG A 439 0.56 -6.69 3.15
C ARG A 439 1.43 -6.18 4.30
N ASN A 440 2.45 -6.94 4.65
CA ASN A 440 3.28 -6.67 5.83
C ASN A 440 4.61 -5.97 5.48
N ASP A 441 4.83 -5.66 4.22
CA ASP A 441 5.99 -4.94 3.71
C ASP A 441 5.54 -4.01 2.58
N SER A 442 5.00 -2.87 2.97
CA SER A 442 4.43 -1.88 2.05
C SER A 442 5.47 -1.20 1.17
N GLN A 443 6.75 -1.19 1.57
CA GLN A 443 7.85 -0.65 0.77
C GLN A 443 8.43 -1.64 -0.23
N LYS A 444 8.09 -2.93 -0.13
CA LYS A 444 8.59 -3.95 -1.06
C LYS A 444 8.18 -3.61 -2.49
N TYR A 445 9.17 -3.53 -3.36
CA TYR A 445 9.02 -3.18 -4.78
C TYR A 445 8.47 -1.75 -5.07
N LYS A 446 8.55 -0.83 -4.10
CA LYS A 446 8.30 0.60 -4.32
C LYS A 446 9.53 1.32 -4.89
N MET A 447 10.31 0.63 -5.70
CA MET A 447 11.40 1.10 -6.54
C MET A 447 11.49 0.19 -7.78
N ILE A 448 12.12 0.66 -8.85
CA ILE A 448 12.31 -0.08 -10.08
C ILE A 448 13.82 -0.29 -10.27
N SER A 449 14.31 -1.49 -10.00
CA SER A 449 15.72 -1.86 -10.20
C SER A 449 15.80 -2.91 -11.30
N VAL A 450 16.40 -2.54 -12.43
CA VAL A 450 16.49 -3.41 -13.63
C VAL A 450 17.93 -3.86 -13.81
N PRO A 451 18.21 -5.17 -13.76
CA PRO A 451 19.55 -5.65 -14.02
C PRO A 451 19.99 -5.34 -15.46
N ARG A 452 21.23 -4.91 -15.63
CA ARG A 452 21.84 -4.66 -16.95
C ARG A 452 21.67 -5.87 -17.88
N GLY A 453 21.29 -5.61 -19.14
CA GLY A 453 21.01 -6.66 -20.11
C GLY A 453 19.76 -7.50 -19.80
N ASN A 454 18.89 -7.05 -18.90
CA ASN A 454 17.73 -7.82 -18.46
C ASN A 454 16.46 -6.94 -18.40
N ARG A 455 15.38 -7.48 -17.86
CA ARG A 455 14.04 -6.89 -17.90
C ARG A 455 13.37 -6.94 -16.54
N LEU A 456 12.42 -6.02 -16.33
CA LEU A 456 11.52 -6.06 -15.17
C LEU A 456 10.11 -5.62 -15.59
N ILE A 457 9.11 -6.44 -15.26
CA ILE A 457 7.70 -6.09 -15.39
C ILE A 457 7.21 -5.50 -14.05
N VAL A 458 6.58 -4.35 -14.15
CA VAL A 458 5.90 -3.67 -13.05
C VAL A 458 4.43 -3.56 -13.40
N VAL A 459 3.55 -3.68 -12.41
CA VAL A 459 2.08 -3.59 -12.60
C VAL A 459 1.55 -2.39 -11.83
N PRO A 460 1.48 -1.21 -12.45
CA PRO A 460 0.83 -0.06 -11.84
C PRO A 460 -0.69 -0.22 -11.80
N GLY A 461 -1.31 0.38 -10.79
CA GLY A 461 -2.74 0.53 -10.64
C GLY A 461 -3.20 1.93 -11.01
N VAL A 462 -4.31 2.04 -11.74
CA VAL A 462 -4.93 3.31 -12.11
C VAL A 462 -6.18 3.54 -11.30
N THR A 463 -6.33 4.75 -10.81
CA THR A 463 -7.57 5.25 -10.20
C THR A 463 -8.24 6.23 -11.15
N ARG A 464 -9.53 6.01 -11.43
CA ARG A 464 -10.40 6.91 -12.20
C ARG A 464 -11.53 7.40 -11.32
N SER A 465 -11.69 8.69 -11.20
CA SER A 465 -12.77 9.34 -10.45
C SER A 465 -13.65 10.15 -11.39
N SER A 466 -14.94 9.84 -11.41
CA SER A 466 -15.96 10.54 -12.24
C SER A 466 -15.70 10.47 -13.75
N ILE A 467 -14.86 9.57 -14.23
CA ILE A 467 -14.55 9.39 -15.66
C ILE A 467 -14.26 7.93 -15.97
N GLY A 468 -14.73 7.46 -17.12
CA GLY A 468 -14.38 6.15 -17.70
C GLY A 468 -13.67 6.37 -19.02
N CYS A 469 -12.33 6.40 -19.02
CA CYS A 469 -11.52 6.72 -20.20
C CYS A 469 -10.41 5.68 -20.44
N GLU A 470 -9.97 5.60 -21.68
CA GLU A 470 -8.75 4.92 -22.09
C GLU A 470 -7.55 5.79 -21.67
N LEU A 471 -6.39 5.16 -21.44
CA LEU A 471 -5.23 5.89 -20.96
C LEU A 471 -3.95 5.46 -21.69
N ASP A 472 -3.14 6.45 -22.01
CA ASP A 472 -1.73 6.28 -22.35
C ASP A 472 -0.87 6.47 -21.09
N PHE A 473 0.16 5.64 -20.94
CA PHE A 473 1.10 5.71 -19.84
C PHE A 473 2.46 6.19 -20.34
N THR A 474 2.95 7.27 -19.77
CA THR A 474 4.19 7.94 -20.18
C THR A 474 5.12 8.16 -18.99
N HIS A 475 6.37 8.49 -19.25
CA HIS A 475 7.39 8.74 -18.24
C HIS A 475 8.27 9.94 -18.59
N ALA A 476 8.94 10.47 -17.56
CA ALA A 476 10.07 11.37 -17.71
C ALA A 476 11.18 10.96 -16.71
N GLY A 477 12.43 11.14 -17.14
CA GLY A 477 13.60 10.98 -16.25
C GLY A 477 14.06 9.54 -16.05
N LEU A 478 13.92 8.62 -17.01
CA LEU A 478 14.56 7.30 -16.91
C LEU A 478 16.09 7.38 -17.04
N PRO A 479 16.84 6.48 -16.37
CA PRO A 479 18.28 6.35 -16.55
C PRO A 479 18.66 6.05 -18.01
N ALA A 480 19.84 6.49 -18.44
CA ALA A 480 20.36 6.19 -19.77
C ALA A 480 20.44 4.65 -19.99
N GLY A 481 20.11 4.20 -21.21
CA GLY A 481 20.11 2.77 -21.56
C GLY A 481 18.92 1.96 -21.02
N LEU A 482 17.97 2.59 -20.30
CA LEU A 482 16.72 1.96 -19.86
C LEU A 482 15.57 2.41 -20.75
N LYS A 483 14.79 1.44 -21.28
CA LYS A 483 13.56 1.67 -22.05
C LYS A 483 12.34 1.21 -21.27
N MET A 484 11.22 1.88 -21.48
CA MET A 484 9.91 1.51 -20.96
C MET A 484 8.95 1.22 -22.11
N THR A 485 8.21 0.13 -21.99
CA THR A 485 7.11 -0.24 -22.92
C THR A 485 5.85 -0.50 -22.10
N ALA A 486 4.78 0.22 -22.40
CA ALA A 486 3.47 0.04 -21.79
C ALA A 486 2.40 -0.19 -22.86
N PRO A 487 1.42 -1.08 -22.64
CA PRO A 487 0.29 -1.21 -23.53
C PRO A 487 -0.66 -0.01 -23.38
N HIS A 488 -1.50 0.23 -24.37
CA HIS A 488 -2.65 1.10 -24.23
C HIS A 488 -3.62 0.54 -23.19
N VAL A 489 -4.11 1.36 -22.26
CA VAL A 489 -4.91 0.93 -21.11
C VAL A 489 -6.39 1.16 -21.38
N ALA A 490 -7.14 0.10 -21.65
CA ALA A 490 -8.57 0.17 -21.89
C ALA A 490 -9.35 0.74 -20.68
N LYS A 491 -10.51 1.36 -20.94
CA LYS A 491 -11.35 2.04 -19.93
C LYS A 491 -11.76 1.17 -18.74
N ASN A 492 -11.85 -0.14 -18.92
CA ASN A 492 -12.24 -1.13 -17.89
C ASN A 492 -11.05 -1.77 -17.19
N LEU A 493 -9.81 -1.41 -17.54
CA LEU A 493 -8.61 -1.92 -16.90
C LEU A 493 -8.12 -0.95 -15.83
N ASN A 494 -7.98 -1.44 -14.61
CA ASN A 494 -7.40 -0.70 -13.51
C ASN A 494 -5.94 -1.08 -13.24
N GLU A 495 -5.41 -2.08 -13.94
CA GLU A 495 -4.04 -2.58 -13.87
C GLU A 495 -3.57 -3.03 -15.23
N PHE A 496 -2.27 -2.90 -15.48
CA PHE A 496 -1.64 -3.32 -16.73
C PHE A 496 -0.15 -3.58 -16.53
N PRO A 497 0.47 -4.45 -17.35
CA PRO A 497 1.89 -4.73 -17.26
C PRO A 497 2.69 -3.63 -17.98
N VAL A 498 3.74 -3.13 -17.32
CA VAL A 498 4.73 -2.20 -17.89
C VAL A 498 6.09 -2.87 -17.88
N LEU A 499 6.74 -2.94 -19.02
CA LEU A 499 8.06 -3.55 -19.19
C LEU A 499 9.15 -2.48 -19.14
N PHE A 500 10.16 -2.70 -18.32
CA PHE A 500 11.43 -1.99 -18.32
C PHE A 500 12.53 -2.89 -18.82
N GLU A 501 13.34 -2.42 -19.79
CA GLU A 501 14.43 -3.16 -20.40
C GLU A 501 15.72 -2.35 -20.33
N ALA A 502 16.74 -2.90 -19.69
CA ALA A 502 18.08 -2.31 -19.63
C ALA A 502 18.98 -2.91 -20.74
N ALA A 503 19.62 -2.05 -21.51
CA ALA A 503 20.60 -2.48 -22.51
C ALA A 503 21.80 -3.19 -21.85
N THR A 504 22.49 -4.05 -22.60
CA THR A 504 23.64 -4.79 -22.09
C THR A 504 24.84 -3.90 -21.74
N ASP A 505 24.90 -2.72 -22.33
CA ASP A 505 25.90 -1.68 -22.11
C ASP A 505 25.39 -0.48 -21.29
N ALA A 506 24.16 -0.57 -20.77
CA ALA A 506 23.56 0.50 -19.97
C ALA A 506 24.45 0.86 -18.77
N PRO A 507 24.71 2.14 -18.49
CA PRO A 507 25.48 2.55 -17.33
C PRO A 507 24.73 2.23 -16.04
N LEU A 508 25.48 1.86 -14.98
CA LEU A 508 24.89 1.72 -13.63
C LEU A 508 24.56 3.12 -13.10
N ALA A 509 23.30 3.48 -13.16
CA ALA A 509 22.82 4.81 -12.77
C ALA A 509 21.42 4.73 -12.19
N SER A 510 21.01 5.75 -11.45
CA SER A 510 19.64 5.91 -10.99
C SER A 510 19.13 7.32 -11.22
N THR A 511 17.81 7.43 -11.25
CA THR A 511 17.09 8.70 -11.32
C THR A 511 15.81 8.62 -10.49
N LEU A 512 15.27 9.79 -10.15
CA LEU A 512 13.90 9.93 -9.70
C LEU A 512 13.03 10.21 -10.92
N ALA A 513 12.39 9.18 -11.45
CA ALA A 513 11.48 9.29 -12.58
C ALA A 513 10.07 9.69 -12.15
N THR A 514 9.33 10.32 -13.06
CA THR A 514 7.90 10.57 -12.93
C THR A 514 7.13 9.78 -13.98
N PHE A 515 5.92 9.35 -13.62
CA PHE A 515 5.00 8.71 -14.55
C PHE A 515 3.71 9.51 -14.66
N THR A 516 3.07 9.46 -15.81
CA THR A 516 1.83 10.17 -16.08
C THR A 516 0.89 9.27 -16.87
N VAL A 517 -0.37 9.25 -16.48
CA VAL A 517 -1.45 8.71 -17.31
C VAL A 517 -2.19 9.87 -17.99
N LYS A 518 -2.58 9.67 -19.25
CA LYS A 518 -3.27 10.68 -20.06
C LYS A 518 -4.44 10.05 -20.80
N ASP A 519 -5.61 10.65 -20.70
CA ASP A 519 -6.72 10.36 -21.60
C ASP A 519 -6.44 10.98 -22.98
N PRO A 520 -6.26 10.19 -24.05
CA PRO A 520 -5.95 10.73 -25.36
C PRO A 520 -7.11 11.55 -25.98
N LYS A 521 -8.36 11.36 -25.51
CA LYS A 521 -9.56 12.04 -26.06
C LYS A 521 -9.79 13.39 -25.41
N SER A 522 -9.80 13.45 -24.08
CA SER A 522 -10.05 14.72 -23.36
C SER A 522 -8.76 15.51 -23.08
N GLY A 523 -7.60 14.88 -23.18
CA GLY A 523 -6.33 15.47 -22.77
C GLY A 523 -6.12 15.53 -21.26
N LEU A 524 -7.06 15.02 -20.45
CA LEU A 524 -6.92 14.94 -18.99
C LEU A 524 -5.66 14.13 -18.64
N THR A 525 -4.85 14.69 -17.77
CA THR A 525 -3.62 14.02 -17.27
C THR A 525 -3.73 13.73 -15.78
N GLY A 526 -3.07 12.65 -15.35
CA GLY A 526 -2.99 12.27 -13.95
C GLY A 526 -1.57 11.87 -13.55
N PRO A 527 -1.06 12.40 -12.44
CA PRO A 527 0.29 12.09 -11.98
C PRO A 527 0.40 10.70 -11.35
N PHE A 528 1.63 10.22 -11.26
CA PHE A 528 2.00 9.17 -10.33
C PHE A 528 1.86 9.70 -8.90
N LYS A 529 1.19 8.94 -8.05
CA LYS A 529 1.05 9.28 -6.62
C LYS A 529 1.33 8.05 -5.80
N GLU A 530 2.36 8.10 -4.98
CA GLU A 530 2.76 6.99 -4.14
C GLU A 530 2.90 7.45 -2.70
N THR A 531 2.34 6.67 -1.78
CA THR A 531 2.53 6.83 -0.35
C THR A 531 3.52 5.75 0.12
N ILE A 532 4.68 6.19 0.63
CA ILE A 532 5.70 5.31 1.21
C ILE A 532 5.51 5.29 2.72
N GLU A 533 5.10 4.17 3.25
CA GLU A 533 4.89 4.00 4.67
C GLU A 533 6.22 3.78 5.39
N HIS A 534 6.51 4.62 6.37
CA HIS A 534 7.68 4.50 7.23
C HIS A 534 7.36 3.75 8.52
N VAL A 535 6.22 4.07 9.13
CA VAL A 535 5.72 3.41 10.34
C VAL A 535 4.28 3.00 10.12
N ALA A 536 4.06 1.70 10.04
CA ALA A 536 2.75 1.09 9.92
C ALA A 536 2.67 -0.17 10.78
N LEU A 537 1.54 -0.37 11.43
CA LEU A 537 1.25 -1.58 12.19
C LEU A 537 0.07 -2.33 11.60
N ASN A 538 0.22 -3.64 11.49
CA ASN A 538 -0.85 -4.51 11.01
C ASN A 538 -2.12 -4.34 11.85
N ASN A 539 -3.24 -4.07 11.16
CA ASN A 539 -4.56 -3.84 11.74
C ASN A 539 -4.75 -2.55 12.58
N LEU A 540 -3.72 -1.73 12.76
CA LEU A 540 -3.78 -0.46 13.47
C LEU A 540 -3.64 0.77 12.56
N GLY A 541 -3.07 0.59 11.35
CA GLY A 541 -2.96 1.66 10.37
C GLY A 541 -1.56 2.21 10.17
N VAL A 542 -1.48 3.31 9.42
CA VAL A 542 -0.24 4.02 9.07
C VAL A 542 -0.08 5.23 9.97
N PHE A 543 1.02 5.29 10.71
CA PHE A 543 1.32 6.37 11.65
C PHE A 543 2.25 7.43 11.06
N HIS A 544 3.17 7.02 10.18
CA HIS A 544 4.03 7.93 9.44
C HIS A 544 4.28 7.45 8.03
N SER A 545 4.09 8.33 7.05
CA SER A 545 4.31 8.08 5.63
C SER A 545 4.84 9.32 4.93
N TYR A 546 5.41 9.10 3.76
CA TYR A 546 5.89 10.12 2.83
C TYR A 546 5.17 9.98 1.48
N ASP A 547 4.50 11.05 1.04
CA ASP A 547 3.85 11.10 -0.26
C ASP A 547 4.80 11.65 -1.33
N THR A 548 4.82 11.01 -2.50
CA THR A 548 5.69 11.38 -3.60
C THR A 548 5.04 11.16 -4.96
N GLU A 549 5.39 12.02 -5.92
CA GLU A 549 5.07 11.84 -7.33
C GLU A 549 6.26 11.28 -8.15
N LYS A 550 7.34 10.92 -7.45
CA LYS A 550 8.57 10.39 -8.04
C LYS A 550 8.86 9.00 -7.53
N ILE A 551 9.49 8.19 -8.38
CA ILE A 551 9.94 6.85 -8.02
C ILE A 551 11.43 6.68 -8.36
N ALA A 552 12.16 6.02 -7.49
CA ALA A 552 13.55 5.65 -7.78
C ALA A 552 13.58 4.55 -8.84
N VAL A 553 14.25 4.83 -9.95
CA VAL A 553 14.48 3.90 -11.06
C VAL A 553 15.98 3.75 -11.26
N ALA A 554 16.48 2.53 -11.31
CA ALA A 554 17.91 2.24 -11.42
C ALA A 554 18.21 1.13 -12.43
N VAL A 555 19.32 1.27 -13.17
CA VAL A 555 20.03 0.18 -13.80
C VAL A 555 21.05 -0.33 -12.78
N ILE A 556 20.94 -1.61 -12.44
CA ILE A 556 21.79 -2.29 -11.46
C ILE A 556 22.68 -3.32 -12.14
N ASP A 557 23.60 -3.94 -11.42
CA ASP A 557 24.53 -4.92 -11.97
C ASP A 557 23.79 -6.12 -12.59
N GLU A 558 24.50 -6.87 -13.40
CA GLU A 558 23.95 -7.98 -14.16
C GLU A 558 23.40 -9.10 -13.26
N ALA A 559 22.26 -9.65 -13.64
CA ALA A 559 21.71 -10.82 -12.96
C ALA A 559 22.39 -12.12 -13.42
N PRO A 560 22.41 -13.17 -12.57
CA PRO A 560 23.02 -14.47 -12.92
C PRO A 560 22.15 -15.32 -13.82
N PHE A 561 20.96 -14.89 -14.18
CA PHE A 561 20.08 -15.56 -15.14
C PHE A 561 19.20 -14.55 -15.88
N SER A 562 18.62 -15.02 -16.97
CA SER A 562 17.57 -14.32 -17.72
C SER A 562 16.41 -15.26 -17.99
N LEU A 563 15.25 -14.69 -18.37
CA LEU A 563 14.05 -15.45 -18.71
C LEU A 563 13.58 -15.16 -20.12
N ASP A 564 13.11 -16.22 -20.79
CA ASP A 564 12.33 -16.16 -22.02
C ASP A 564 10.95 -16.80 -21.81
N LEU A 565 9.93 -16.15 -22.39
CA LEU A 565 8.56 -16.63 -22.39
C LEU A 565 8.14 -17.02 -23.81
N PHE A 566 7.71 -18.26 -23.99
CA PHE A 566 7.04 -18.70 -25.19
C PHE A 566 5.53 -18.84 -24.95
N VAL A 567 4.75 -18.11 -25.71
CA VAL A 567 3.28 -18.21 -25.79
C VAL A 567 2.95 -18.91 -27.11
N PRO A 568 2.22 -20.04 -27.11
CA PRO A 568 1.80 -20.68 -28.32
C PRO A 568 1.02 -19.72 -29.25
N PRO A 569 1.28 -19.75 -30.59
CA PRO A 569 0.60 -18.83 -31.52
C PRO A 569 -0.83 -19.29 -31.87
N VAL A 570 -1.58 -19.70 -30.86
CA VAL A 570 -3.00 -20.12 -30.90
C VAL A 570 -3.78 -19.42 -29.81
N PRO A 571 -5.08 -19.20 -29.95
CA PRO A 571 -5.85 -18.50 -28.94
C PRO A 571 -6.08 -19.38 -27.69
N LEU A 572 -6.02 -18.74 -26.52
CA LEU A 572 -6.71 -19.22 -25.33
C LEU A 572 -8.20 -18.96 -25.54
N VAL A 573 -9.05 -19.92 -25.27
CA VAL A 573 -10.50 -19.79 -25.47
C VAL A 573 -11.24 -19.82 -24.13
N PRO A 574 -12.41 -19.17 -24.01
CA PRO A 574 -13.27 -19.31 -22.83
C PRO A 574 -13.50 -20.78 -22.48
N LYS A 575 -13.46 -21.10 -21.16
CA LYS A 575 -13.47 -22.49 -20.64
C LYS A 575 -12.28 -23.34 -21.13
N GLY A 576 -11.20 -22.73 -21.60
CA GLY A 576 -10.03 -23.41 -22.14
C GLY A 576 -8.77 -23.22 -21.32
N THR A 577 -7.72 -23.91 -21.75
CA THR A 577 -6.36 -23.81 -21.18
C THR A 577 -5.31 -23.62 -22.25
N ILE A 578 -4.20 -22.94 -21.88
CA ILE A 578 -3.01 -22.79 -22.71
C ILE A 578 -1.77 -22.92 -21.85
N ASP A 579 -0.77 -23.64 -22.34
CA ASP A 579 0.49 -23.85 -21.66
C ASP A 579 1.54 -22.85 -22.14
N LEU A 580 2.03 -22.03 -21.23
CA LEU A 580 3.15 -21.12 -21.45
C LEU A 580 4.45 -21.82 -21.08
N LYS A 581 5.41 -21.85 -22.01
CA LYS A 581 6.76 -22.39 -21.71
C LYS A 581 7.68 -21.26 -21.27
N ILE A 582 8.31 -21.42 -20.11
CA ILE A 582 9.25 -20.46 -19.53
C ILE A 582 10.62 -21.13 -19.50
N THR A 583 11.62 -20.46 -20.08
CA THR A 583 13.00 -20.92 -20.12
C THR A 583 13.92 -19.94 -19.40
N ALA A 584 14.76 -20.43 -18.51
CA ALA A 584 15.80 -19.66 -17.85
C ALA A 584 17.16 -19.96 -18.49
N THR A 585 17.89 -18.92 -18.88
CA THR A 585 19.31 -19.02 -19.26
C THR A 585 20.14 -18.62 -18.03
N LYS A 586 20.84 -19.60 -17.45
CA LYS A 586 21.64 -19.43 -16.23
C LYS A 586 23.11 -19.21 -16.61
N LYS A 587 23.79 -18.27 -15.93
CA LYS A 587 25.24 -18.09 -16.02
C LYS A 587 25.96 -19.21 -15.24
N GLU A 588 27.20 -19.46 -15.60
CA GLU A 588 28.06 -20.42 -14.91
C GLU A 588 28.12 -20.10 -13.39
N GLY A 589 27.98 -21.14 -12.58
CA GLY A 589 28.00 -21.06 -11.11
C GLY A 589 26.66 -20.68 -10.46
N PHE A 590 25.60 -20.38 -11.23
CA PHE A 590 24.26 -20.19 -10.71
C PHE A 590 23.36 -21.39 -11.04
N ASP A 591 22.94 -22.11 -10.02
CA ASP A 591 22.01 -23.24 -10.15
C ASP A 591 21.03 -23.33 -8.97
N GLU A 592 20.47 -22.17 -8.59
CA GLU A 592 19.42 -22.14 -7.58
C GLU A 592 18.05 -22.33 -8.23
N LYS A 593 17.06 -22.71 -7.39
CA LYS A 593 15.66 -22.77 -7.81
C LYS A 593 15.14 -21.37 -8.15
N ILE A 594 14.30 -21.28 -9.16
CA ILE A 594 13.71 -20.02 -9.61
C ILE A 594 12.20 -20.12 -9.50
N ARG A 595 11.62 -19.28 -8.64
CA ARG A 595 10.18 -19.13 -8.53
C ARG A 595 9.68 -18.18 -9.59
N VAL A 596 8.66 -18.58 -10.34
CA VAL A 596 8.08 -17.81 -11.44
C VAL A 596 6.62 -17.55 -11.18
N ILE A 597 6.20 -16.30 -11.39
CA ILE A 597 4.80 -15.85 -11.30
C ILE A 597 4.41 -15.13 -12.60
N ILE A 598 3.13 -15.09 -12.91
CA ILE A 598 2.58 -14.14 -13.86
C ILE A 598 2.02 -12.94 -13.08
N PRO A 599 2.67 -11.76 -13.13
CA PRO A 599 2.34 -10.64 -12.24
C PRO A 599 1.01 -9.98 -12.60
N TRP A 600 0.59 -10.10 -13.85
CA TRP A 600 -0.68 -9.59 -14.36
C TRP A 600 -1.29 -10.57 -15.36
N LYS A 601 -2.60 -10.71 -15.29
CA LYS A 601 -3.39 -11.61 -16.17
C LYS A 601 -4.54 -10.83 -16.79
N PRO A 602 -4.93 -11.14 -18.03
CA PRO A 602 -6.16 -10.60 -18.60
C PRO A 602 -7.38 -10.89 -17.72
N PRO A 603 -8.42 -10.04 -17.76
CA PRO A 603 -9.68 -10.31 -17.06
C PRO A 603 -10.23 -11.71 -17.40
N GLY A 604 -10.73 -12.43 -16.40
CA GLY A 604 -11.26 -13.78 -16.58
C GLY A 604 -10.21 -14.88 -16.84
N VAL A 605 -8.91 -14.57 -16.83
CA VAL A 605 -7.82 -15.53 -16.96
C VAL A 605 -7.17 -15.82 -15.61
N ASN A 606 -7.03 -17.09 -15.28
CA ASN A 606 -6.43 -17.59 -14.05
C ASN A 606 -5.12 -18.32 -14.33
N ALA A 607 -4.24 -18.36 -13.34
CA ALA A 607 -2.99 -19.10 -13.32
C ALA A 607 -2.69 -19.62 -11.91
N PRO A 608 -1.83 -20.61 -11.75
CA PRO A 608 -1.24 -20.95 -10.46
C PRO A 608 -0.58 -19.72 -9.82
N ASN A 609 -0.59 -19.64 -8.49
CA ASN A 609 0.07 -18.53 -7.77
C ASN A 609 1.57 -18.43 -8.09
N SER A 610 2.21 -19.55 -8.33
CA SER A 610 3.59 -19.63 -8.81
C SER A 610 3.87 -21.02 -9.37
N VAL A 611 4.87 -21.09 -10.26
CA VAL A 611 5.54 -22.33 -10.65
C VAL A 611 7.03 -22.21 -10.32
N GLU A 612 7.75 -23.31 -10.29
CA GLU A 612 9.18 -23.33 -9.95
C GLU A 612 10.00 -24.03 -11.03
N ILE A 613 11.10 -23.41 -11.45
CA ILE A 613 12.17 -24.08 -12.20
C ILE A 613 13.10 -24.68 -11.15
N PRO A 614 13.14 -26.02 -11.01
CA PRO A 614 13.96 -26.66 -10.00
C PRO A 614 15.46 -26.45 -10.25
N LYS A 615 16.27 -26.67 -9.23
CA LYS A 615 17.71 -26.80 -9.36
C LYS A 615 18.07 -27.88 -10.40
N GLY A 616 19.07 -27.63 -11.25
CA GLY A 616 19.47 -28.52 -12.34
C GLY A 616 18.51 -28.54 -13.55
N LYS A 617 17.44 -27.73 -13.52
CA LYS A 617 16.51 -27.56 -14.66
C LYS A 617 16.52 -26.12 -15.17
N ASN A 618 16.14 -25.97 -16.45
CA ASN A 618 16.14 -24.66 -17.11
C ASN A 618 14.77 -24.24 -17.63
N GLU A 619 13.73 -25.05 -17.44
CA GLU A 619 12.40 -24.74 -17.98
C GLU A 619 11.27 -25.21 -17.04
N VAL A 620 10.11 -24.57 -17.21
CA VAL A 620 8.85 -24.94 -16.55
C VAL A 620 7.69 -24.53 -17.43
N ILE A 621 6.58 -25.25 -17.29
CA ILE A 621 5.28 -24.91 -17.90
C ILE A 621 4.39 -24.20 -16.88
N LEU A 622 3.75 -23.11 -17.33
CA LEU A 622 2.73 -22.40 -16.58
C LEU A 622 1.42 -22.43 -17.38
N THR A 623 0.43 -23.16 -16.88
CA THR A 623 -0.88 -23.30 -17.54
C THR A 623 -1.81 -22.16 -17.15
N LEU A 624 -2.31 -21.44 -18.15
CA LEU A 624 -3.40 -20.47 -17.97
C LEU A 624 -4.75 -21.13 -18.21
N ASN A 625 -5.75 -20.70 -17.44
CA ASN A 625 -7.14 -21.13 -17.57
C ASN A 625 -8.03 -19.90 -17.81
N ALA A 626 -8.88 -19.94 -18.83
CA ALA A 626 -9.86 -18.91 -19.08
C ALA A 626 -11.24 -19.31 -18.50
N ASN A 627 -11.86 -18.41 -17.76
CA ASN A 627 -13.26 -18.54 -17.36
C ASN A 627 -14.19 -18.48 -18.58
N GLY A 628 -15.43 -18.88 -18.41
CA GLY A 628 -16.43 -18.83 -19.49
C GLY A 628 -16.79 -17.40 -19.95
N ASP A 629 -16.54 -16.41 -19.13
CA ASP A 629 -16.78 -14.98 -19.36
C ASP A 629 -15.48 -14.19 -19.71
N ALA A 630 -14.36 -14.89 -19.94
CA ALA A 630 -13.10 -14.22 -20.32
C ALA A 630 -13.30 -13.44 -21.63
N PRO A 631 -13.05 -12.11 -21.63
CA PRO A 631 -13.29 -11.29 -22.80
C PRO A 631 -12.33 -11.58 -23.94
N VAL A 632 -12.87 -11.71 -25.14
CA VAL A 632 -12.11 -11.85 -26.37
C VAL A 632 -11.25 -10.59 -26.61
N GLY A 633 -9.99 -10.78 -26.96
CA GLY A 633 -9.07 -9.65 -27.21
C GLY A 633 -7.61 -10.07 -27.25
N ASP A 634 -6.77 -9.13 -27.61
CA ASP A 634 -5.32 -9.29 -27.65
C ASP A 634 -4.70 -8.63 -26.40
N TRP A 635 -3.90 -9.38 -25.68
CA TRP A 635 -3.34 -9.00 -24.38
C TRP A 635 -1.82 -9.17 -24.40
N MET A 636 -1.12 -8.30 -23.67
CA MET A 636 0.32 -8.47 -23.46
C MET A 636 0.55 -9.11 -22.10
N VAL A 637 1.23 -10.26 -22.09
CA VAL A 637 1.55 -10.99 -20.85
C VAL A 637 3.04 -11.24 -20.73
N GLY A 638 3.52 -11.37 -19.51
CA GLY A 638 4.89 -11.72 -19.21
C GLY A 638 4.99 -12.34 -17.83
N VAL A 639 6.12 -12.93 -17.51
CA VAL A 639 6.38 -13.55 -16.21
C VAL A 639 7.52 -12.85 -15.48
N THR A 640 7.42 -12.85 -14.15
CA THR A 640 8.47 -12.35 -13.26
C THR A 640 9.02 -13.52 -12.45
N ALA A 641 10.33 -13.57 -12.34
CA ALA A 641 11.02 -14.56 -11.53
C ALA A 641 11.69 -13.94 -10.33
N THR A 642 11.70 -14.70 -9.25
CA THR A 642 12.53 -14.47 -8.08
C THR A 642 13.37 -15.70 -7.79
N ALA A 643 14.61 -15.49 -7.39
CA ALA A 643 15.51 -16.53 -6.93
C ALA A 643 16.30 -16.03 -5.73
N GLU A 644 16.54 -16.90 -4.75
CA GLU A 644 17.51 -16.60 -3.71
C GLU A 644 18.91 -16.62 -4.30
N ALA A 645 19.70 -15.68 -3.91
CA ALA A 645 21.09 -15.72 -4.21
C ALA A 645 21.83 -16.75 -3.34
N LYS A 646 22.97 -17.19 -3.86
CA LYS A 646 23.86 -18.08 -3.13
C LYS A 646 24.17 -17.50 -1.74
N ASP A 647 24.22 -18.35 -0.73
CA ASP A 647 24.51 -17.99 0.67
C ASP A 647 23.46 -17.05 1.32
N LYS A 648 22.21 -17.07 0.85
CA LYS A 648 21.09 -16.25 1.36
C LYS A 648 21.38 -14.74 1.34
N LEU A 649 22.15 -14.30 0.37
CA LEU A 649 22.56 -12.90 0.25
C LEU A 649 21.44 -11.97 -0.30
N GLY A 650 20.22 -12.45 -0.48
CA GLY A 650 19.06 -11.66 -0.89
C GLY A 650 18.29 -12.25 -2.07
N GLU A 651 17.29 -11.51 -2.54
CA GLU A 651 16.39 -11.90 -3.63
C GLU A 651 16.79 -11.22 -4.95
N ILE A 652 16.98 -12.03 -6.00
CA ILE A 652 17.15 -11.56 -7.38
C ILE A 652 15.78 -11.52 -8.00
N ARG A 653 15.40 -10.40 -8.62
CA ARG A 653 14.12 -10.24 -9.31
C ARG A 653 14.30 -9.70 -10.70
N LEU A 654 13.73 -10.40 -11.69
CA LEU A 654 13.73 -10.00 -13.09
C LEU A 654 12.52 -10.57 -13.83
N SER A 655 12.33 -10.22 -15.09
CA SER A 655 11.17 -10.66 -15.86
C SER A 655 11.55 -11.13 -17.26
N SER A 656 10.62 -11.82 -17.90
CA SER A 656 10.68 -12.08 -19.34
C SER A 656 10.31 -10.83 -20.15
N GLN A 657 10.42 -10.90 -21.45
CA GLN A 657 9.76 -9.96 -22.36
C GLN A 657 8.23 -10.08 -22.25
N LEU A 658 7.51 -9.03 -22.68
CA LEU A 658 6.08 -9.13 -22.92
C LEU A 658 5.81 -9.85 -24.24
N LYS A 659 4.81 -10.76 -24.24
CA LYS A 659 4.37 -11.51 -25.41
C LYS A 659 2.86 -11.34 -25.60
N PRO A 660 2.37 -11.29 -26.86
CA PRO A 660 0.94 -11.29 -27.12
C PRO A 660 0.31 -12.62 -26.72
N LEU A 661 -0.80 -12.54 -25.99
CA LEU A 661 -1.72 -13.63 -25.69
C LEU A 661 -3.09 -13.27 -26.27
N LYS A 662 -3.56 -14.04 -27.23
CA LYS A 662 -4.90 -13.85 -27.78
C LYS A 662 -5.91 -14.66 -26.97
N VAL A 663 -6.95 -14.01 -26.45
CA VAL A 663 -8.18 -14.69 -26.01
C VAL A 663 -9.14 -14.67 -27.18
N GLY A 664 -9.46 -15.85 -27.73
CA GLY A 664 -10.28 -16.00 -28.93
C GLY A 664 -11.68 -16.50 -28.60
N GLU A 665 -12.57 -16.48 -29.61
CA GLU A 665 -13.90 -17.09 -29.51
C GLU A 665 -13.80 -18.60 -29.37
N PRO A 666 -14.67 -19.25 -28.57
CA PRO A 666 -14.72 -20.71 -28.46
C PRO A 666 -15.13 -21.35 -29.81
N PHE A 667 -14.59 -22.53 -30.10
CA PHE A 667 -14.91 -23.25 -31.32
C PHE A 667 -16.21 -24.07 -31.19
N LEU A 668 -16.49 -24.55 -29.97
CA LEU A 668 -17.67 -25.36 -29.70
C LEU A 668 -18.08 -25.24 -28.21
N ASP A 669 -19.32 -25.59 -27.90
CA ASP A 669 -19.78 -25.92 -26.56
C ASP A 669 -20.23 -27.39 -26.53
N LEU A 670 -20.38 -27.95 -25.31
CA LEU A 670 -20.71 -29.35 -25.12
C LEU A 670 -21.54 -29.53 -23.87
N ALA A 671 -22.59 -30.38 -23.98
CA ALA A 671 -23.37 -30.84 -22.86
C ALA A 671 -23.23 -32.37 -22.68
N ILE A 672 -23.08 -32.82 -21.46
CA ILE A 672 -23.00 -34.25 -21.11
C ILE A 672 -24.34 -34.70 -20.54
N GLU A 673 -24.97 -35.74 -21.17
CA GLU A 673 -26.17 -36.32 -20.61
C GLU A 673 -25.88 -37.22 -19.40
N MET A 674 -26.81 -37.30 -18.48
CA MET A 674 -26.68 -38.18 -17.33
C MET A 674 -26.68 -39.65 -17.74
N ALA A 675 -25.67 -40.39 -17.33
CA ALA A 675 -25.57 -41.84 -17.49
C ALA A 675 -25.72 -42.57 -16.16
N ALA A 676 -26.24 -43.78 -16.20
CA ALA A 676 -26.38 -44.64 -15.02
C ALA A 676 -25.93 -46.07 -15.34
N THR A 677 -25.32 -46.74 -14.35
CA THR A 677 -24.86 -48.10 -14.46
C THR A 677 -24.72 -48.76 -13.08
N ASN A 678 -24.27 -50.02 -13.06
CA ASN A 678 -23.89 -50.76 -11.87
C ASN A 678 -22.40 -51.11 -11.91
N PRO A 679 -21.74 -51.41 -10.77
CA PRO A 679 -20.38 -51.95 -10.77
C PRO A 679 -20.25 -53.16 -11.68
N GLY A 680 -19.13 -53.28 -12.43
CA GLY A 680 -18.88 -54.34 -13.41
C GLY A 680 -19.76 -54.28 -14.68
N LYS A 681 -20.55 -53.23 -14.87
CA LYS A 681 -21.42 -53.08 -16.07
C LYS A 681 -20.98 -51.84 -16.85
N ASN A 682 -20.42 -52.05 -18.04
CA ASN A 682 -20.08 -50.98 -18.95
C ASN A 682 -21.32 -50.21 -19.39
N THR A 683 -21.15 -48.92 -19.68
CA THR A 683 -22.22 -48.04 -20.18
C THR A 683 -21.61 -47.02 -21.16
N GLN A 684 -22.42 -46.08 -21.59
CA GLN A 684 -22.00 -45.00 -22.47
C GLN A 684 -22.40 -43.66 -21.88
N VAL A 685 -21.55 -42.65 -22.04
CA VAL A 685 -21.87 -41.27 -21.77
C VAL A 685 -22.11 -40.55 -23.07
N ILE A 686 -23.24 -39.93 -23.23
CA ILE A 686 -23.59 -39.16 -24.43
C ILE A 686 -23.17 -37.74 -24.25
N ALA A 687 -22.38 -37.23 -25.21
CA ALA A 687 -22.00 -35.83 -25.28
C ALA A 687 -22.60 -35.20 -26.55
N LYS A 688 -23.34 -34.09 -26.37
CA LYS A 688 -23.92 -33.30 -27.46
C LYS A 688 -23.14 -32.03 -27.66
N PHE A 689 -22.89 -31.69 -28.92
CA PHE A 689 -22.07 -30.57 -29.33
C PHE A 689 -22.90 -29.48 -29.97
N ASP A 690 -22.58 -28.24 -29.59
CA ASP A 690 -22.99 -27.02 -30.29
C ASP A 690 -21.78 -26.39 -30.95
N GLN A 691 -21.74 -26.38 -32.28
CA GLN A 691 -20.62 -25.82 -33.04
C GLN A 691 -20.79 -24.31 -33.16
N LEU A 692 -19.84 -23.54 -32.56
CA LEU A 692 -19.82 -22.09 -32.58
C LEU A 692 -18.94 -21.54 -33.71
N LYS A 693 -17.83 -22.24 -34.00
CA LYS A 693 -16.86 -21.87 -35.04
C LYS A 693 -16.28 -23.12 -35.69
N PRO A 694 -16.11 -23.17 -37.05
CA PRO A 694 -15.50 -24.30 -37.69
C PRO A 694 -14.02 -24.46 -37.35
N PHE A 695 -13.55 -25.70 -37.22
CA PHE A 695 -12.14 -26.06 -37.14
C PHE A 695 -11.77 -27.10 -38.23
N LYS A 696 -10.48 -27.16 -38.56
CA LYS A 696 -10.00 -28.09 -39.58
C LYS A 696 -9.52 -29.41 -38.95
N GLY A 697 -9.76 -30.53 -39.64
CA GLY A 697 -9.27 -31.83 -39.19
C GLY A 697 -10.08 -32.48 -38.09
N GLU A 698 -9.44 -33.27 -37.26
CA GLU A 698 -10.03 -33.98 -36.14
C GLU A 698 -9.56 -33.37 -34.85
N ALA A 699 -10.47 -33.27 -33.87
CA ALA A 699 -10.15 -32.89 -32.49
C ALA A 699 -10.17 -34.15 -31.60
N GLN A 700 -9.33 -34.16 -30.58
CA GLN A 700 -9.31 -35.21 -29.56
C GLN A 700 -10.29 -34.86 -28.45
N LEU A 701 -11.17 -35.80 -28.06
CA LEU A 701 -12.09 -35.71 -26.96
C LEU A 701 -11.65 -36.63 -25.83
N ILE A 702 -11.50 -36.11 -24.62
CA ILE A 702 -11.11 -36.87 -23.42
C ILE A 702 -12.10 -36.58 -22.34
N LEU A 703 -12.71 -37.65 -21.76
CA LEU A 703 -13.60 -37.54 -20.62
C LEU A 703 -12.79 -37.53 -19.30
N HIS A 704 -13.01 -36.53 -18.47
CA HIS A 704 -12.29 -36.30 -17.22
C HIS A 704 -13.18 -36.42 -15.98
N ALA A 705 -12.53 -36.44 -14.81
CA ALA A 705 -13.13 -36.54 -13.48
C ALA A 705 -13.97 -37.82 -13.31
N LEU A 706 -13.54 -38.90 -13.94
CA LEU A 706 -14.12 -40.22 -13.74
C LEU A 706 -13.82 -40.72 -12.31
N PRO A 707 -14.82 -41.38 -11.65
CA PRO A 707 -14.62 -41.96 -10.32
C PRO A 707 -13.67 -43.14 -10.35
N HIS A 708 -13.19 -43.55 -9.18
CA HIS A 708 -12.36 -44.74 -9.05
C HIS A 708 -13.04 -45.98 -9.69
N GLY A 709 -12.26 -46.77 -10.40
CA GLY A 709 -12.72 -47.97 -11.09
C GLY A 709 -13.47 -47.70 -12.41
N VAL A 710 -13.46 -46.44 -12.89
CA VAL A 710 -14.09 -46.08 -14.17
C VAL A 710 -13.08 -45.53 -15.15
N THR A 711 -13.04 -45.98 -16.37
CA THR A 711 -12.15 -45.51 -17.43
C THR A 711 -12.87 -45.24 -18.73
N ALA A 712 -12.35 -44.30 -19.53
CA ALA A 712 -12.79 -44.03 -20.91
C ALA A 712 -11.57 -43.80 -21.78
N ALA A 713 -11.58 -44.31 -23.01
CA ALA A 713 -10.54 -44.05 -23.98
C ALA A 713 -10.78 -42.69 -24.66
N PRO A 714 -9.69 -41.97 -25.05
CA PRO A 714 -9.82 -40.76 -25.86
C PRO A 714 -10.50 -41.10 -27.21
N MET A 715 -11.32 -40.20 -27.70
CA MET A 715 -12.07 -40.31 -28.95
C MET A 715 -11.70 -39.17 -29.89
N LYS A 716 -12.03 -39.31 -31.16
CA LYS A 716 -11.87 -38.29 -32.18
C LYS A 716 -13.25 -37.75 -32.60
N ILE A 717 -13.33 -36.44 -32.76
CA ILE A 717 -14.50 -35.75 -33.28
C ILE A 717 -14.12 -34.86 -34.48
N LYS A 718 -15.06 -34.58 -35.36
CA LYS A 718 -14.92 -33.60 -36.45
C LYS A 718 -15.81 -32.37 -36.15
N ALA A 719 -15.57 -31.31 -36.92
CA ALA A 719 -16.30 -30.08 -36.78
C ALA A 719 -17.83 -30.23 -36.97
N ASP A 720 -18.29 -31.20 -37.70
CA ASP A 720 -19.70 -31.51 -37.98
C ASP A 720 -20.33 -32.50 -36.99
N THR A 721 -19.57 -33.02 -36.02
CA THR A 721 -20.06 -33.96 -35.02
C THR A 721 -21.07 -33.28 -34.09
N LYS A 722 -22.31 -33.72 -34.08
CA LYS A 722 -23.40 -33.19 -33.25
C LYS A 722 -23.57 -33.94 -31.93
N GLU A 723 -23.25 -35.24 -31.95
CA GLU A 723 -23.39 -36.13 -30.81
C GLU A 723 -22.34 -37.24 -30.88
N ILE A 724 -21.84 -37.67 -29.75
CA ILE A 724 -20.96 -38.82 -29.61
C ILE A 724 -21.31 -39.65 -28.39
N SER A 725 -21.25 -40.95 -28.54
CA SER A 725 -21.39 -41.90 -27.44
C SER A 725 -20.02 -42.33 -26.96
N ILE A 726 -19.65 -41.99 -25.74
CA ILE A 726 -18.36 -42.29 -25.12
C ILE A 726 -18.48 -43.58 -24.32
N PRO A 727 -17.87 -44.70 -24.76
CA PRO A 727 -17.87 -45.95 -24.00
C PRO A 727 -17.10 -45.78 -22.70
N ILE A 728 -17.66 -46.21 -21.59
CA ILE A 728 -16.97 -46.25 -20.30
C ILE A 728 -16.91 -47.70 -19.78
N THR A 729 -15.71 -48.06 -19.30
CA THR A 729 -15.49 -49.33 -18.62
C THR A 729 -15.60 -49.11 -17.13
N VAL A 730 -16.42 -49.94 -16.48
CA VAL A 730 -16.72 -49.83 -15.06
C VAL A 730 -16.29 -51.11 -14.37
N ALA A 731 -15.33 -51.05 -13.48
CA ALA A 731 -14.83 -52.18 -12.69
C ALA A 731 -15.83 -52.61 -11.62
N ASP A 732 -15.67 -53.82 -11.11
CA ASP A 732 -16.54 -54.37 -10.06
C ASP A 732 -16.43 -53.61 -8.75
N ASP A 733 -15.28 -53.02 -8.50
CA ASP A 733 -14.94 -52.17 -7.31
C ASP A 733 -15.19 -50.68 -7.52
N ALA A 734 -15.79 -50.29 -8.63
CA ALA A 734 -16.08 -48.90 -8.93
C ALA A 734 -16.88 -48.21 -7.81
N SER A 735 -16.49 -46.94 -7.54
CA SER A 735 -17.11 -46.12 -6.49
C SER A 735 -18.57 -45.88 -6.76
N LYS A 736 -19.44 -46.41 -5.87
CA LYS A 736 -20.93 -46.28 -5.94
C LYS A 736 -21.34 -44.84 -5.56
N GLY A 737 -22.36 -44.33 -6.23
CA GLY A 737 -22.94 -43.03 -5.93
C GLY A 737 -23.19 -42.18 -7.17
N LYS A 738 -23.56 -40.90 -6.91
CA LYS A 738 -23.73 -39.88 -7.95
C LYS A 738 -22.42 -39.06 -8.09
N HIS A 739 -21.77 -39.19 -9.25
CA HIS A 739 -20.54 -38.45 -9.59
C HIS A 739 -20.90 -37.34 -10.58
N ALA A 740 -21.01 -36.10 -10.10
CA ALA A 740 -21.56 -34.96 -10.83
C ALA A 740 -20.48 -33.96 -11.34
N ASN A 741 -19.23 -34.39 -11.43
CA ASN A 741 -18.13 -33.50 -11.79
C ASN A 741 -17.48 -33.83 -13.16
N LEU A 742 -18.13 -34.70 -13.97
CA LEU A 742 -17.58 -35.07 -15.27
C LEU A 742 -17.51 -33.84 -16.18
N PHE A 743 -16.45 -33.77 -16.99
CA PHE A 743 -16.33 -32.81 -18.08
C PHE A 743 -15.51 -33.42 -19.23
N CYS A 744 -15.66 -32.87 -20.40
CA CYS A 744 -14.86 -33.26 -21.57
C CYS A 744 -13.78 -32.19 -21.86
N GLN A 745 -12.55 -32.61 -22.05
CA GLN A 745 -11.54 -31.81 -22.71
C GLN A 745 -11.54 -32.08 -24.20
N VAL A 746 -11.75 -31.04 -25.00
CA VAL A 746 -11.66 -31.12 -26.48
C VAL A 746 -10.40 -30.37 -26.91
N ILE A 747 -9.49 -31.08 -27.56
CA ILE A 747 -8.22 -30.54 -28.03
C ILE A 747 -8.24 -30.44 -29.55
N ILE A 748 -8.26 -29.21 -30.06
CA ILE A 748 -8.16 -28.86 -31.47
C ILE A 748 -6.70 -28.57 -31.77
N SER A 749 -6.13 -29.11 -32.86
CA SER A 749 -4.75 -28.76 -33.26
C SER A 749 -4.80 -27.69 -34.34
N GLU A 750 -4.15 -26.55 -34.10
CA GLU A 750 -3.97 -25.50 -35.09
C GLU A 750 -2.48 -25.16 -35.19
N ASN A 751 -1.91 -25.21 -36.39
CA ASN A 751 -0.49 -24.97 -36.67
C ASN A 751 0.47 -25.80 -35.76
N GLY A 752 0.09 -27.03 -35.42
CA GLY A 752 0.87 -27.90 -34.54
C GLY A 752 0.77 -27.61 -33.04
N HIS A 753 -0.07 -26.63 -32.64
CA HIS A 753 -0.29 -26.30 -31.23
C HIS A 753 -1.70 -26.67 -30.79
N PRO A 754 -1.89 -27.12 -29.52
CA PRO A 754 -3.20 -27.49 -28.99
C PRO A 754 -4.01 -26.27 -28.56
N ILE A 755 -5.30 -26.25 -28.93
CA ILE A 755 -6.33 -25.37 -28.34
C ILE A 755 -7.24 -26.26 -27.53
N ALA A 756 -7.14 -26.17 -26.20
CA ALA A 756 -7.89 -27.02 -25.29
C ALA A 756 -9.15 -26.31 -24.76
N HIS A 757 -10.30 -26.97 -24.90
CA HIS A 757 -11.59 -26.56 -24.30
C HIS A 757 -11.95 -27.54 -23.20
N ASN A 758 -12.40 -27.05 -22.03
CA ASN A 758 -12.89 -27.85 -20.92
C ASN A 758 -14.41 -27.61 -20.79
N LEU A 759 -15.20 -28.50 -21.34
CA LEU A 759 -16.63 -28.30 -21.58
C LEU A 759 -17.50 -29.36 -20.89
N GLY A 760 -18.80 -29.10 -20.78
CA GLY A 760 -19.74 -30.03 -20.20
C GLY A 760 -19.58 -30.26 -18.70
N HIS A 761 -19.07 -29.24 -18.00
CA HIS A 761 -18.95 -29.31 -16.53
C HIS A 761 -20.27 -29.60 -15.85
N GLY A 762 -20.26 -30.52 -14.88
CA GLY A 762 -21.45 -30.97 -14.17
C GLY A 762 -22.10 -32.24 -14.80
N GLY A 763 -21.46 -32.84 -15.78
CA GLY A 763 -21.84 -34.15 -16.32
C GLY A 763 -21.95 -35.18 -15.19
N THR A 764 -23.00 -36.01 -15.23
CA THR A 764 -23.29 -36.91 -14.11
C THR A 764 -23.21 -38.36 -14.55
N LEU A 765 -22.42 -39.16 -13.85
CA LEU A 765 -22.46 -40.62 -13.90
C LEU A 765 -22.98 -41.14 -12.54
N ARG A 766 -24.04 -41.92 -12.59
CA ARG A 766 -24.61 -42.62 -11.42
C ARG A 766 -24.22 -44.10 -11.45
N ILE A 767 -23.56 -44.58 -10.41
CA ILE A 767 -23.22 -46.01 -10.25
C ILE A 767 -24.04 -46.53 -9.10
N ASP A 768 -25.13 -47.23 -9.44
CA ASP A 768 -26.06 -47.75 -8.48
C ASP A 768 -25.57 -49.07 -7.86
N PRO A 769 -25.83 -49.34 -6.58
CA PRO A 769 -25.57 -50.65 -6.03
C PRO A 769 -26.34 -51.73 -6.79
N PRO A 770 -25.80 -52.95 -6.94
CA PRO A 770 -26.54 -54.04 -7.58
C PRO A 770 -27.88 -54.24 -6.88
N PRO A 771 -28.96 -54.53 -7.65
CA PRO A 771 -30.25 -54.80 -7.03
C PRO A 771 -30.12 -55.92 -6.01
N PRO A 772 -30.79 -55.82 -4.88
CA PRO A 772 -30.74 -56.89 -3.85
C PRO A 772 -31.16 -58.20 -4.48
N ALA A 773 -30.37 -59.25 -4.24
CA ALA A 773 -30.68 -60.59 -4.70
C ALA A 773 -32.13 -60.95 -4.35
N PRO A 774 -32.92 -61.60 -5.28
CA PRO A 774 -34.25 -61.94 -4.99
C PRO A 774 -34.29 -62.82 -3.74
N LYS A 775 -35.01 -62.38 -2.73
CA LYS A 775 -35.24 -63.19 -1.52
C LYS A 775 -35.87 -64.49 -1.95
N LYS A 776 -35.23 -65.66 -1.67
CA LYS A 776 -35.87 -66.97 -1.80
C LYS A 776 -37.19 -66.96 -1.03
N LYS A 777 -38.30 -67.31 -1.70
CA LYS A 777 -39.61 -67.51 -1.05
C LYS A 777 -39.42 -68.56 0.05
N GLU A 778 -39.48 -68.18 1.30
CA GLU A 778 -39.71 -69.11 2.43
C GLU A 778 -41.13 -69.62 2.35
N GLU A 779 -41.29 -70.95 2.48
CA GLU A 779 -42.60 -71.63 2.64
C GLU A 779 -43.29 -71.14 3.89
N PRO A 780 -44.71 -71.15 3.92
CA PRO A 780 -45.39 -70.55 5.04
C PRO A 780 -45.38 -71.49 6.29
N LYS A 781 -44.76 -71.05 7.34
CA LYS A 781 -44.92 -71.67 8.70
C LYS A 781 -46.23 -71.25 9.31
N LYS A 782 -46.96 -72.29 9.86
CA LYS A 782 -48.27 -72.19 10.62
C LYS A 782 -48.21 -71.13 11.73
N PRO A 783 -49.40 -70.52 12.02
CA PRO A 783 -49.52 -69.42 12.97
C PRO A 783 -49.30 -69.83 14.42
N ALA A 784 -48.43 -69.16 15.13
CA ALA A 784 -48.25 -69.21 16.57
C ALA A 784 -48.85 -67.96 17.22
N GLN A 785 -49.48 -68.15 18.34
CA GLN A 785 -50.37 -67.27 19.11
C GLN A 785 -49.88 -65.87 19.38
N VAL A 786 -50.77 -64.90 19.31
CA VAL A 786 -50.68 -63.51 19.66
C VAL A 786 -50.42 -63.36 21.16
N VAL A 787 -49.23 -62.77 21.48
CA VAL A 787 -48.95 -62.12 22.76
C VAL A 787 -48.89 -60.64 22.52
N LYS A 788 -49.81 -59.89 23.10
CA LYS A 788 -49.83 -58.42 23.10
C LYS A 788 -48.59 -57.94 23.77
N LYS A 789 -47.74 -57.13 23.01
CA LYS A 789 -46.68 -56.30 23.57
C LYS A 789 -47.08 -54.84 23.41
N GLU A 790 -47.04 -54.16 24.54
CA GLU A 790 -47.29 -52.71 24.68
C GLU A 790 -46.47 -51.85 23.72
N GLU A 791 -47.10 -50.78 23.23
CA GLU A 791 -46.48 -49.79 22.41
C GLU A 791 -45.40 -48.99 23.24
N PRO A 792 -44.22 -48.69 22.66
CA PRO A 792 -43.26 -47.78 23.30
C PRO A 792 -43.69 -46.33 23.09
N LYS A 793 -43.78 -45.57 24.19
CA LYS A 793 -44.03 -44.13 24.23
C LYS A 793 -43.08 -43.38 23.31
N LYS A 794 -43.62 -42.51 22.45
CA LYS A 794 -42.87 -41.52 21.66
C LYS A 794 -42.02 -40.64 22.57
N ALA A 795 -40.71 -40.58 22.31
CA ALA A 795 -39.81 -39.66 22.96
C ALA A 795 -40.13 -38.21 22.50
N ALA A 796 -40.18 -37.30 23.46
CA ALA A 796 -40.40 -35.87 23.23
C ALA A 796 -39.26 -35.22 22.42
N PRO A 797 -39.51 -34.17 21.59
CA PRO A 797 -38.49 -33.52 20.81
C PRO A 797 -37.49 -32.80 21.72
N LYS A 798 -36.18 -32.99 21.47
CA LYS A 798 -35.11 -32.29 22.16
C LYS A 798 -35.22 -30.79 21.85
N LYS A 799 -35.22 -29.95 22.88
CA LYS A 799 -35.14 -28.50 22.77
C LYS A 799 -33.82 -28.10 22.06
N PRO A 800 -33.83 -27.08 21.21
CA PRO A 800 -32.61 -26.58 20.62
C PRO A 800 -31.66 -26.00 21.69
N LEU A 801 -30.39 -26.32 21.55
CA LEU A 801 -29.31 -25.84 22.44
C LEU A 801 -29.29 -24.32 22.51
N SER A 802 -29.09 -23.77 23.71
CA SER A 802 -28.94 -22.33 23.89
C SER A 802 -27.63 -21.83 23.27
N ARG A 803 -27.57 -20.53 22.93
CA ARG A 803 -26.38 -19.87 22.33
C ARG A 803 -25.11 -20.06 23.19
N LEU A 804 -25.25 -20.24 24.49
CA LEU A 804 -24.15 -20.47 25.43
C LEU A 804 -23.59 -21.90 25.35
N GLU A 805 -24.42 -22.88 25.08
CA GLU A 805 -24.04 -24.28 24.90
C GLU A 805 -23.38 -24.52 23.53
N GLN A 806 -23.81 -23.80 22.47
CA GLN A 806 -23.15 -23.80 21.17
C GLN A 806 -21.74 -23.19 21.24
N LEU A 807 -21.54 -22.13 22.02
CA LEU A 807 -20.22 -21.50 22.21
C LEU A 807 -19.24 -22.39 23.03
N ARG A 808 -19.75 -23.26 23.88
CA ARG A 808 -18.91 -24.22 24.62
C ARG A 808 -18.45 -25.39 23.77
N GLN A 809 -19.22 -25.83 22.80
CA GLN A 809 -18.84 -26.88 21.86
C GLN A 809 -17.78 -26.41 20.85
N ASN A 810 -17.81 -25.13 20.42
CA ASN A 810 -16.80 -24.56 19.52
C ASN A 810 -15.47 -24.20 20.21
N LYS A 811 -15.36 -24.32 21.52
CA LYS A 811 -14.07 -24.15 22.25
C LYS A 811 -13.34 -25.47 22.53
N ALA A 812 -13.91 -26.59 22.16
CA ALA A 812 -13.34 -27.92 22.35
C ALA A 812 -12.93 -28.63 21.04
N GLN A 813 -12.90 -27.88 19.93
CA GLN A 813 -12.24 -28.21 18.68
C GLN A 813 -11.15 -27.11 18.45
#